data_08bf6bda87a6e9391cd786e585e2e5bc
#
_entry.id   08bf6bda87a6e9391cd786e585e2e5bc
#
_cell.length_a   1.000
_cell.length_b   1.000
_cell.length_c   1.000
_cell.angle_alpha   90.00
_cell.angle_beta   90.00
_cell.angle_gamma   90.00
#
_symmetry.space_group_name_H-M   'P 1'
#
loop_
_entity.id
_entity.type
_entity.pdbx_description
1 polymer ?
#
loop_
_entity_poly.entity_id
_entity_poly.type
_entity_poly.pdbx_seq_one_letter_code
_entity_poly.pdbx_strand_id
1 'polypeptide(L)'
;MNSNNNKNILNSNIGRSRFLPTIIIILISFIILTLCGMAYSGYMIDVLKEYKNSSYNSMANTTADKINDIMSNECASIEEYANEISKLEYPSVNTYIVRAYLGNLVRYNGYSNMYIVNNQGEGFDYLNNSIDVSNSQYFNNIDYTNQSIVYQDGKMLYITPTIDESNQFKFFIIAELPSVISKDKILIQNWNDMGFYILDKNKNIIAYSENANPNLEYSQLNTQDNRIYSPNDDTTNVNFKKFIMSVSSIFKPPNTYPTMWYENSIGFNDWTIIMGRSASNDDGEFKALLSISIDLINIIVLTLILMIIVFVIRNARANYKLKKALYLDVTTGGTNWLKFKQDASREIKKGKKRYALVSFDIYKYRIFCDIHGHRRANEVLVEIYNLTSKFVKRTEYFAHNTADNFDMFLLYTDEKSMRERLKEFSNQLNSSEKLNGLRFAFGVYVVDNKNISINRMSTFANMSKDNDKLKDFTLKETISFFTKDMHDKIIRETEFLNRFEDAIKNEEFLLYVQPKYDLMSEKLSAGEALVRWQTQDGSFINPAEFIPVFENNGCIAQLDHYMLDTVCKKQRQWLDMGLKVVPVSVNLSRASFSDKLLAKNILRLVDSYRLSHNLIELEVTESAFFDNKSLLIDTVQKLRNYGFSVSIDDFGAGYSSLNSLKELPIDIIKIDGGFFRDISNKDVEKSNIIVYNTIRLANELNLKVVAEGVETSEQIEYLRSLGYNILIQSYYYSKPLPCLEYQELIQ
;
A
#
# COMPACT_ATOMS: atom_id res chain seq x y z
N MET A 1 -19.18 -24.24 27.05
CA MET A 1 -20.56 -24.40 26.51
C MET A 1 -20.85 -23.37 25.40
N ASN A 2 -19.98 -23.14 24.43
CA ASN A 2 -20.25 -22.14 23.37
C ASN A 2 -19.71 -22.53 21.99
N SER A 3 -19.38 -23.81 21.75
CA SER A 3 -19.00 -24.28 20.41
C SER A 3 -20.18 -24.60 19.48
N ASN A 4 -21.40 -24.67 20.02
CA ASN A 4 -22.61 -25.02 19.27
C ASN A 4 -23.32 -23.82 18.61
N ASN A 5 -23.08 -22.59 19.04
CA ASN A 5 -23.76 -21.42 18.44
C ASN A 5 -23.16 -21.00 17.09
N ASN A 6 -21.88 -21.28 16.83
CA ASN A 6 -21.29 -21.01 15.51
C ASN A 6 -21.67 -22.04 14.44
N LYS A 7 -22.12 -23.25 14.81
CA LYS A 7 -22.61 -24.24 13.86
C LYS A 7 -23.96 -23.89 13.26
N ASN A 8 -24.82 -23.19 14.01
CA ASN A 8 -26.16 -22.84 13.56
C ASN A 8 -26.25 -21.61 12.65
N ILE A 9 -25.27 -20.71 12.67
CA ILE A 9 -25.22 -19.53 11.79
C ILE A 9 -24.74 -19.90 10.37
N LEU A 10 -23.95 -20.95 10.25
CA LEU A 10 -23.46 -21.46 8.95
C LEU A 10 -24.43 -22.39 8.24
N ASN A 11 -25.45 -22.93 8.95
CA ASN A 11 -26.39 -23.91 8.41
C ASN A 11 -27.77 -23.40 7.98
N SER A 12 -28.05 -22.10 8.18
CA SER A 12 -29.33 -21.54 7.76
C SER A 12 -29.18 -20.78 6.44
N ASN A 13 -29.62 -21.36 5.36
CA ASN A 13 -30.07 -20.75 4.09
C ASN A 13 -29.26 -20.89 2.81
N ILE A 14 -28.29 -21.79 2.71
CA ILE A 14 -27.77 -22.11 1.36
C ILE A 14 -27.60 -23.64 1.26
N GLY A 15 -28.59 -24.32 0.78
CA GLY A 15 -28.34 -25.70 0.29
C GLY A 15 -29.43 -26.75 0.39
N ARG A 16 -30.54 -26.55 1.11
CA ARG A 16 -31.52 -27.63 1.23
C ARG A 16 -32.57 -27.71 0.13
N SER A 17 -32.81 -26.69 -0.67
CA SER A 17 -33.93 -26.70 -1.63
C SER A 17 -33.57 -26.98 -3.09
N ARG A 18 -32.28 -27.05 -3.46
CA ARG A 18 -31.88 -27.28 -4.88
C ARG A 18 -31.25 -28.65 -5.16
N PHE A 19 -30.87 -29.43 -4.15
CA PHE A 19 -30.22 -30.73 -4.37
C PHE A 19 -31.23 -31.90 -4.45
N LEU A 20 -32.35 -31.81 -3.78
CA LEU A 20 -33.37 -32.88 -3.81
C LEU A 20 -33.99 -33.10 -5.21
N PRO A 21 -34.38 -32.03 -5.96
CA PRO A 21 -34.87 -32.22 -7.33
C PRO A 21 -33.81 -32.79 -8.28
N THR A 22 -32.55 -32.39 -8.11
CA THR A 22 -31.44 -32.83 -8.96
C THR A 22 -31.15 -34.34 -8.73
N ILE A 23 -31.19 -34.80 -7.48
CA ILE A 23 -30.99 -36.21 -7.13
C ILE A 23 -32.16 -37.06 -7.63
N ILE A 24 -33.40 -36.57 -7.54
CA ILE A 24 -34.59 -37.25 -8.05
C ILE A 24 -34.57 -37.32 -9.59
N ILE A 25 -34.18 -36.25 -10.27
CA ILE A 25 -34.01 -36.24 -11.74
C ILE A 25 -32.90 -37.19 -12.16
N ILE A 26 -31.80 -37.25 -11.44
CA ILE A 26 -30.69 -38.20 -11.70
C ILE A 26 -31.15 -39.64 -11.49
N LEU A 27 -31.93 -39.95 -10.47
CA LEU A 27 -32.52 -41.30 -10.21
C LEU A 27 -33.52 -41.73 -11.30
N ILE A 28 -34.41 -40.85 -11.73
CA ILE A 28 -35.36 -41.10 -12.81
C ILE A 28 -34.65 -41.26 -14.16
N SER A 29 -33.68 -40.38 -14.45
CA SER A 29 -32.84 -40.51 -15.66
C SER A 29 -32.06 -41.83 -15.65
N PHE A 30 -31.66 -42.30 -14.47
CA PHE A 30 -30.94 -43.56 -14.28
C PHE A 30 -31.80 -44.80 -14.57
N ILE A 31 -33.05 -44.82 -14.12
CA ILE A 31 -34.00 -45.92 -14.42
C ILE A 31 -34.29 -45.97 -15.92
N ILE A 32 -34.44 -44.81 -16.56
CA ILE A 32 -34.63 -44.72 -18.02
C ILE A 32 -33.38 -45.18 -18.77
N LEU A 33 -32.17 -44.81 -18.30
CA LEU A 33 -30.91 -45.22 -18.94
C LEU A 33 -30.63 -46.72 -18.80
N THR A 34 -30.99 -47.35 -17.68
CA THR A 34 -30.87 -48.83 -17.51
C THR A 34 -31.82 -49.59 -18.40
N LEU A 35 -33.03 -49.09 -18.60
CA LEU A 35 -34.01 -49.68 -19.52
C LEU A 35 -33.62 -49.50 -21.02
N CYS A 36 -33.10 -48.34 -21.37
CA CYS A 36 -32.55 -48.10 -22.72
C CYS A 36 -31.23 -48.84 -22.97
N GLY A 37 -30.39 -49.01 -21.93
CA GLY A 37 -29.10 -49.73 -22.05
C GLY A 37 -29.28 -51.21 -22.40
N MET A 38 -30.36 -51.87 -21.95
CA MET A 38 -30.71 -53.26 -22.31
C MET A 38 -31.12 -53.38 -23.79
N ALA A 39 -31.73 -52.37 -24.38
CA ALA A 39 -32.16 -52.35 -25.78
C ALA A 39 -31.03 -51.95 -26.77
N TYR A 40 -29.96 -51.35 -26.26
CA TYR A 40 -28.94 -50.68 -27.07
C TYR A 40 -27.61 -51.44 -27.17
N SER A 41 -27.47 -52.64 -26.60
CA SER A 41 -26.20 -53.37 -26.49
C SER A 41 -25.56 -53.76 -27.82
N GLY A 42 -26.33 -53.92 -28.90
CA GLY A 42 -25.83 -54.23 -30.24
C GLY A 42 -25.31 -53.01 -31.03
N TYR A 43 -25.96 -51.84 -30.82
CA TYR A 43 -25.64 -50.60 -31.52
C TYR A 43 -24.44 -49.88 -30.91
N MET A 44 -24.18 -50.12 -29.61
CA MET A 44 -23.16 -49.38 -28.85
C MET A 44 -21.72 -49.74 -29.20
N ILE A 45 -21.45 -50.86 -29.84
CA ILE A 45 -20.08 -51.29 -30.17
C ILE A 45 -19.43 -50.35 -31.21
N ASP A 46 -20.20 -49.94 -32.21
CA ASP A 46 -19.67 -49.04 -33.26
C ASP A 46 -19.68 -47.56 -32.79
N VAL A 47 -20.69 -47.16 -32.03
CA VAL A 47 -20.79 -45.83 -31.43
C VAL A 47 -19.74 -45.61 -30.34
N LEU A 48 -19.38 -46.64 -29.56
CA LEU A 48 -18.30 -46.57 -28.58
C LEU A 48 -16.91 -46.39 -29.21
N LYS A 49 -16.73 -46.88 -30.43
CA LYS A 49 -15.46 -46.69 -31.18
C LYS A 49 -15.31 -45.26 -31.65
N GLU A 50 -16.34 -44.64 -32.19
CA GLU A 50 -16.33 -43.21 -32.58
C GLU A 50 -16.24 -42.29 -31.36
N TYR A 51 -16.89 -42.64 -30.29
CA TYR A 51 -16.94 -41.81 -29.07
C TYR A 51 -15.58 -41.72 -28.37
N LYS A 52 -14.76 -42.77 -28.38
CA LYS A 52 -13.41 -42.74 -27.80
C LYS A 52 -12.49 -41.71 -28.46
N ASN A 53 -12.51 -41.63 -29.75
CA ASN A 53 -11.67 -40.69 -30.48
C ASN A 53 -12.12 -39.22 -30.30
N SER A 54 -13.46 -39.03 -30.28
CA SER A 54 -14.03 -37.70 -30.02
C SER A 54 -13.78 -37.20 -28.60
N SER A 55 -13.80 -38.10 -27.59
CA SER A 55 -13.57 -37.75 -26.18
C SER A 55 -12.16 -37.25 -25.91
N TYR A 56 -11.14 -37.86 -26.52
CA TYR A 56 -9.74 -37.43 -26.34
C TYR A 56 -9.48 -36.09 -26.99
N ASN A 57 -10.07 -35.84 -28.16
CA ASN A 57 -9.98 -34.55 -28.82
C ASN A 57 -10.68 -33.44 -28.01
N SER A 58 -11.83 -33.73 -27.43
CA SER A 58 -12.56 -32.83 -26.55
C SER A 58 -11.76 -32.49 -25.28
N MET A 59 -11.08 -33.47 -24.69
CA MET A 59 -10.23 -33.27 -23.53
C MET A 59 -9.03 -32.36 -23.85
N ALA A 60 -8.38 -32.56 -24.98
CA ALA A 60 -7.27 -31.76 -25.41
C ALA A 60 -7.70 -30.29 -25.66
N ASN A 61 -8.87 -30.10 -26.29
CA ASN A 61 -9.47 -28.77 -26.49
C ASN A 61 -9.78 -28.08 -25.13
N THR A 62 -10.46 -28.78 -24.22
CA THR A 62 -10.82 -28.20 -22.91
C THR A 62 -9.59 -27.79 -22.13
N THR A 63 -8.48 -28.52 -22.31
CA THR A 63 -7.21 -28.17 -21.65
C THR A 63 -6.54 -26.98 -22.31
N ALA A 64 -6.54 -26.95 -23.64
CA ALA A 64 -6.04 -25.82 -24.38
C ALA A 64 -6.79 -24.53 -24.00
N ASP A 65 -8.12 -24.58 -23.93
CA ASP A 65 -8.95 -23.45 -23.52
C ASP A 65 -8.63 -23.00 -22.09
N LYS A 66 -8.50 -23.94 -21.14
CA LYS A 66 -8.15 -23.60 -19.75
C LYS A 66 -6.75 -23.01 -19.59
N ILE A 67 -5.79 -23.53 -20.35
CA ILE A 67 -4.44 -22.97 -20.35
C ILE A 67 -4.45 -21.56 -20.95
N ASN A 68 -5.22 -21.35 -22.01
CA ASN A 68 -5.44 -20.04 -22.61
C ASN A 68 -6.02 -19.05 -21.58
N ASP A 69 -7.05 -19.46 -20.84
CA ASP A 69 -7.68 -18.64 -19.82
C ASP A 69 -6.73 -18.32 -18.66
N ILE A 70 -5.98 -19.33 -18.18
CA ILE A 70 -5.00 -19.14 -17.11
C ILE A 70 -3.91 -18.15 -17.56
N MET A 71 -3.34 -18.37 -18.75
CA MET A 71 -2.26 -17.52 -19.26
C MET A 71 -2.76 -16.10 -19.53
N SER A 72 -3.95 -15.96 -20.09
CA SER A 72 -4.56 -14.64 -20.34
C SER A 72 -4.85 -13.89 -19.05
N ASN A 73 -5.37 -14.55 -18.02
CA ASN A 73 -5.65 -13.96 -16.73
C ASN A 73 -4.37 -13.60 -15.95
N GLU A 74 -3.34 -14.45 -16.01
CA GLU A 74 -2.04 -14.17 -15.39
C GLU A 74 -1.38 -12.95 -16.07
N CYS A 75 -1.41 -12.89 -17.40
CA CYS A 75 -0.89 -11.74 -18.13
C CYS A 75 -1.67 -10.45 -17.83
N ALA A 76 -3.00 -10.51 -17.81
CA ALA A 76 -3.85 -9.37 -17.48
C ALA A 76 -3.60 -8.86 -16.05
N SER A 77 -3.38 -9.76 -15.11
CA SER A 77 -3.04 -9.42 -13.74
C SER A 77 -1.71 -8.66 -13.67
N ILE A 78 -0.69 -9.13 -14.38
CA ILE A 78 0.63 -8.46 -14.42
C ILE A 78 0.51 -7.09 -15.08
N GLU A 79 -0.29 -6.96 -16.14
CA GLU A 79 -0.55 -5.68 -16.83
C GLU A 79 -1.27 -4.67 -15.92
N GLU A 80 -2.27 -5.09 -15.18
CA GLU A 80 -2.98 -4.23 -14.22
C GLU A 80 -2.01 -3.65 -13.20
N TYR A 81 -1.15 -4.48 -12.65
CA TYR A 81 -0.14 -4.04 -11.69
C TYR A 81 0.98 -3.22 -12.33
N ALA A 82 1.38 -3.55 -13.57
CA ALA A 82 2.32 -2.74 -14.33
C ALA A 82 1.80 -1.31 -14.51
N ASN A 83 0.52 -1.17 -14.83
CA ASN A 83 -0.16 0.12 -14.93
C ASN A 83 -0.23 0.86 -13.59
N GLU A 84 -0.45 0.16 -12.47
CA GLU A 84 -0.41 0.79 -11.16
C GLU A 84 1.01 1.25 -10.77
N ILE A 85 2.01 0.41 -11.02
CA ILE A 85 3.42 0.75 -10.75
C ILE A 85 3.89 1.87 -11.68
N SER A 86 3.41 1.94 -12.93
CA SER A 86 3.77 3.00 -13.89
C SER A 86 3.37 4.41 -13.43
N LYS A 87 2.35 4.53 -12.59
CA LYS A 87 1.92 5.79 -11.99
C LYS A 87 2.89 6.29 -10.90
N LEU A 88 3.78 5.42 -10.42
CA LEU A 88 4.82 5.78 -9.45
C LEU A 88 6.03 6.33 -10.21
N GLU A 89 6.62 7.43 -9.72
CA GLU A 89 7.85 7.94 -10.31
C GLU A 89 9.03 7.00 -10.06
N TYR A 90 9.69 6.58 -11.16
CA TYR A 90 10.88 5.72 -11.13
C TYR A 90 12.15 6.57 -11.03
N PRO A 91 13.17 6.19 -10.27
CA PRO A 91 13.34 5.20 -9.17
C PRO A 91 13.71 5.82 -7.82
N SER A 92 13.55 7.13 -7.59
CA SER A 92 14.23 7.83 -6.46
C SER A 92 13.45 7.86 -5.16
N VAL A 93 12.13 7.68 -5.16
CA VAL A 93 11.32 8.00 -3.97
C VAL A 93 10.65 6.80 -3.31
N ASN A 94 10.44 5.66 -3.99
CA ASN A 94 9.66 4.59 -3.36
C ASN A 94 10.01 3.16 -3.80
N THR A 95 11.28 2.81 -3.87
CA THR A 95 11.73 1.40 -4.02
C THR A 95 11.05 0.45 -3.05
N TYR A 96 10.70 0.91 -1.86
CA TYR A 96 9.99 0.11 -0.86
C TYR A 96 8.55 -0.24 -1.29
N ILE A 97 7.79 0.73 -1.81
CA ILE A 97 6.40 0.51 -2.27
C ILE A 97 6.40 -0.42 -3.47
N VAL A 98 7.24 -0.14 -4.47
CA VAL A 98 7.36 -0.97 -5.67
C VAL A 98 7.74 -2.41 -5.29
N ARG A 99 8.69 -2.60 -4.40
CA ARG A 99 9.08 -3.94 -3.91
C ARG A 99 7.97 -4.63 -3.13
N ALA A 100 7.21 -3.90 -2.35
CA ALA A 100 6.05 -4.47 -1.65
C ALA A 100 4.99 -4.96 -2.64
N TYR A 101 4.76 -4.22 -3.73
CA TYR A 101 3.88 -4.65 -4.81
C TYR A 101 4.40 -5.90 -5.51
N LEU A 102 5.65 -5.91 -5.96
CA LEU A 102 6.28 -7.08 -6.60
C LEU A 102 6.29 -8.29 -5.66
N GLY A 103 6.64 -8.08 -4.39
CA GLY A 103 6.68 -9.16 -3.39
C GLY A 103 5.31 -9.74 -3.07
N ASN A 104 4.27 -8.94 -3.11
CA ASN A 104 2.90 -9.41 -2.97
C ASN A 104 2.49 -10.27 -4.17
N LEU A 105 2.80 -9.85 -5.39
CA LEU A 105 2.53 -10.60 -6.60
C LEU A 105 3.23 -11.96 -6.62
N VAL A 106 4.51 -11.99 -6.28
CA VAL A 106 5.28 -13.23 -6.17
C VAL A 106 4.66 -14.20 -5.15
N ARG A 107 4.23 -13.67 -3.99
CA ARG A 107 3.65 -14.50 -2.92
C ARG A 107 2.23 -15.00 -3.20
N TYR A 108 1.40 -14.17 -3.84
CA TYR A 108 -0.02 -14.49 -4.06
C TYR A 108 -0.27 -15.26 -5.35
N ASN A 109 0.53 -14.99 -6.40
CA ASN A 109 0.33 -15.62 -7.72
C ASN A 109 1.32 -16.75 -8.00
N GLY A 110 2.31 -16.97 -7.12
CA GLY A 110 3.24 -18.09 -7.21
C GLY A 110 4.26 -17.96 -8.35
N TYR A 111 4.60 -16.73 -8.76
CA TYR A 111 5.70 -16.50 -9.70
C TYR A 111 7.03 -16.89 -9.07
N SER A 112 7.94 -17.39 -9.91
CA SER A 112 9.29 -17.77 -9.44
C SER A 112 10.11 -16.55 -9.07
N ASN A 113 9.96 -15.45 -9.81
CA ASN A 113 10.57 -14.16 -9.54
C ASN A 113 9.83 -13.05 -10.29
N MET A 114 9.98 -11.81 -9.83
CA MET A 114 9.56 -10.60 -10.54
C MET A 114 10.57 -9.49 -10.32
N TYR A 115 10.88 -8.76 -11.38
CA TYR A 115 11.83 -7.66 -11.31
C TYR A 115 11.49 -6.55 -12.30
N ILE A 116 12.00 -5.38 -12.00
CA ILE A 116 11.88 -4.18 -12.83
C ILE A 116 13.25 -3.85 -13.38
N VAL A 117 13.30 -3.53 -14.68
CA VAL A 117 14.54 -3.10 -15.34
C VAL A 117 14.30 -1.86 -16.20
N ASN A 118 15.32 -1.01 -16.28
CA ASN A 118 15.33 0.17 -17.14
C ASN A 118 15.62 -0.21 -18.60
N ASN A 119 15.72 0.77 -19.48
CA ASN A 119 16.05 0.57 -20.90
C ASN A 119 17.50 0.08 -21.15
N GLN A 120 18.33 0.04 -20.09
CA GLN A 120 19.70 -0.50 -20.19
C GLN A 120 19.78 -1.95 -19.68
N GLY A 121 18.68 -2.50 -19.17
CA GLY A 121 18.63 -3.84 -18.62
C GLY A 121 19.00 -3.92 -17.13
N GLU A 122 19.23 -2.80 -16.48
CA GLU A 122 19.59 -2.74 -15.07
C GLU A 122 18.35 -2.49 -14.20
N GLY A 123 18.27 -3.15 -13.07
CA GLY A 123 17.13 -3.01 -12.17
C GLY A 123 17.25 -3.80 -10.89
N PHE A 124 16.12 -4.19 -10.32
CA PHE A 124 16.05 -4.92 -9.06
C PHE A 124 14.84 -5.86 -9.00
N ASP A 125 14.98 -6.93 -8.20
CA ASP A 125 13.90 -7.84 -7.89
C ASP A 125 13.12 -7.38 -6.62
N TYR A 126 12.09 -8.14 -6.27
CA TYR A 126 11.28 -7.87 -5.08
C TYR A 126 12.05 -7.99 -3.74
N LEU A 127 13.20 -8.68 -3.72
CA LEU A 127 14.10 -8.81 -2.57
C LEU A 127 15.15 -7.70 -2.51
N ASN A 128 15.21 -6.84 -3.53
CA ASN A 128 16.21 -5.79 -3.71
C ASN A 128 17.59 -6.29 -4.14
N ASN A 129 17.65 -7.46 -4.77
CA ASN A 129 18.87 -7.87 -5.43
C ASN A 129 19.03 -7.09 -6.73
N SER A 130 20.23 -6.63 -7.02
CA SER A 130 20.52 -6.00 -8.32
C SER A 130 20.39 -7.02 -9.44
N ILE A 131 19.63 -6.67 -10.46
CA ILE A 131 19.42 -7.49 -11.66
C ILE A 131 20.04 -6.74 -12.85
N ASP A 132 20.82 -7.47 -13.62
CA ASP A 132 21.34 -7.01 -14.90
C ASP A 132 21.02 -8.04 -15.97
N VAL A 133 20.15 -7.65 -16.90
CA VAL A 133 19.71 -8.49 -18.03
C VAL A 133 20.20 -7.94 -19.37
N SER A 134 21.09 -6.94 -19.36
CA SER A 134 21.60 -6.28 -20.57
C SER A 134 22.24 -7.23 -21.58
N ASN A 135 22.85 -8.31 -21.12
CA ASN A 135 23.51 -9.33 -21.95
C ASN A 135 22.59 -10.49 -22.33
N SER A 136 21.33 -10.51 -21.87
CA SER A 136 20.41 -11.60 -22.21
C SER A 136 19.91 -11.48 -23.68
N GLN A 137 19.76 -12.60 -24.33
CA GLN A 137 19.33 -12.62 -25.74
C GLN A 137 17.93 -12.04 -25.92
N TYR A 138 17.04 -12.26 -24.94
CA TYR A 138 15.68 -11.73 -25.01
C TYR A 138 15.65 -10.20 -24.85
N PHE A 139 16.53 -9.63 -24.04
CA PHE A 139 16.56 -8.19 -23.78
C PHE A 139 17.02 -7.40 -25.02
N ASN A 140 17.92 -7.96 -25.82
CA ASN A 140 18.41 -7.32 -27.04
C ASN A 140 17.35 -7.22 -28.16
N ASN A 141 16.26 -8.01 -28.08
CA ASN A 141 15.18 -8.05 -29.06
C ASN A 141 13.81 -7.65 -28.47
N ILE A 142 13.81 -6.93 -27.37
CA ILE A 142 12.59 -6.59 -26.64
C ILE A 142 11.77 -5.53 -27.39
N ASP A 143 10.45 -5.69 -27.37
CA ASP A 143 9.52 -4.69 -27.91
C ASP A 143 9.17 -3.68 -26.79
N TYR A 144 9.41 -2.40 -27.05
CA TYR A 144 9.14 -1.30 -26.13
C TYR A 144 7.68 -0.86 -26.13
N THR A 145 6.87 -1.40 -27.03
CA THR A 145 5.47 -0.99 -27.23
C THR A 145 4.46 -2.07 -26.87
N ASN A 146 4.86 -3.32 -26.98
CA ASN A 146 3.97 -4.46 -26.77
C ASN A 146 4.58 -5.44 -25.75
N GLN A 147 3.69 -6.10 -25.02
CA GLN A 147 4.05 -7.21 -24.16
C GLN A 147 4.55 -8.41 -24.99
N SER A 148 5.43 -9.18 -24.39
CA SER A 148 5.97 -10.38 -25.01
C SER A 148 6.21 -11.49 -23.98
N ILE A 149 6.09 -12.75 -24.46
CA ILE A 149 6.50 -13.92 -23.70
C ILE A 149 7.68 -14.55 -24.39
N VAL A 150 8.73 -14.76 -23.63
CA VAL A 150 9.98 -15.35 -24.11
C VAL A 150 10.34 -16.56 -23.26
N TYR A 151 10.79 -17.61 -23.91
CA TYR A 151 11.34 -18.79 -23.23
C TYR A 151 12.86 -18.81 -23.44
N GLN A 152 13.61 -18.69 -22.35
CA GLN A 152 15.08 -18.72 -22.37
C GLN A 152 15.63 -19.37 -21.09
N ASP A 153 16.67 -20.19 -21.21
CA ASP A 153 17.38 -20.84 -20.10
C ASP A 153 16.46 -21.64 -19.16
N GLY A 154 15.43 -22.29 -19.72
CA GLY A 154 14.47 -23.07 -18.95
C GLY A 154 13.42 -22.24 -18.22
N LYS A 155 13.38 -20.93 -18.46
CA LYS A 155 12.44 -20.01 -17.81
C LYS A 155 11.49 -19.41 -18.84
N MET A 156 10.23 -19.27 -18.47
CA MET A 156 9.22 -18.55 -19.22
C MET A 156 9.08 -17.14 -18.61
N LEU A 157 9.38 -16.14 -19.39
CA LEU A 157 9.40 -14.74 -18.98
C LEU A 157 8.25 -14.00 -19.65
N TYR A 158 7.37 -13.40 -18.86
CA TYR A 158 6.42 -12.41 -19.35
C TYR A 158 7.00 -11.02 -19.14
N ILE A 159 7.11 -10.29 -20.22
CA ILE A 159 7.75 -8.98 -20.27
C ILE A 159 6.70 -7.96 -20.68
N THR A 160 6.44 -7.00 -19.83
CA THR A 160 5.51 -5.90 -20.14
C THR A 160 6.23 -4.56 -20.00
N PRO A 161 6.24 -3.74 -21.08
CA PRO A 161 6.72 -2.37 -20.99
C PRO A 161 5.71 -1.52 -20.24
N THR A 162 6.19 -0.57 -19.45
CA THR A 162 5.36 0.45 -18.84
C THR A 162 5.59 1.78 -19.54
N ILE A 163 4.50 2.49 -19.81
CA ILE A 163 4.50 3.80 -20.47
C ILE A 163 3.84 4.84 -19.58
N ASP A 164 4.24 6.08 -19.69
CA ASP A 164 3.61 7.19 -18.99
C ASP A 164 2.38 7.74 -19.75
N GLU A 165 1.73 8.74 -19.17
CA GLU A 165 0.58 9.43 -19.77
C GLU A 165 0.91 10.12 -21.10
N SER A 166 2.20 10.34 -21.39
CA SER A 166 2.71 10.91 -22.64
C SER A 166 3.12 9.86 -23.67
N ASN A 167 2.82 8.58 -23.39
CA ASN A 167 3.17 7.44 -24.21
C ASN A 167 4.70 7.21 -24.33
N GLN A 168 5.48 7.66 -23.33
CA GLN A 168 6.92 7.43 -23.29
C GLN A 168 7.24 6.22 -22.40
N PHE A 169 8.16 5.39 -22.86
CA PHE A 169 8.64 4.21 -22.13
C PHE A 169 9.30 4.61 -20.80
N LYS A 170 8.92 3.92 -19.71
CA LYS A 170 9.52 4.10 -18.38
C LYS A 170 10.46 2.96 -18.01
N PHE A 171 9.95 1.74 -17.95
CA PHE A 171 10.69 0.55 -17.54
C PHE A 171 9.94 -0.71 -17.99
N PHE A 172 10.61 -1.86 -17.89
CA PHE A 172 9.97 -3.16 -18.05
C PHE A 172 9.68 -3.79 -16.70
N ILE A 173 8.53 -4.45 -16.60
CA ILE A 173 8.27 -5.44 -15.55
C ILE A 173 8.43 -6.81 -16.20
N ILE A 174 9.26 -7.65 -15.58
CA ILE A 174 9.52 -9.00 -16.04
C ILE A 174 9.10 -9.97 -14.93
N ALA A 175 8.18 -10.87 -15.26
CA ALA A 175 7.71 -11.92 -14.37
C ALA A 175 8.22 -13.29 -14.87
N GLU A 176 8.86 -14.05 -14.00
CA GLU A 176 9.26 -15.44 -14.27
C GLU A 176 8.07 -16.35 -13.99
N LEU A 177 7.41 -16.80 -15.03
CA LEU A 177 6.30 -17.75 -14.95
C LEU A 177 6.82 -19.18 -14.73
N PRO A 178 6.09 -20.03 -13.99
CA PRO A 178 6.51 -21.41 -13.79
C PRO A 178 6.44 -22.20 -15.10
N SER A 179 7.55 -22.84 -15.49
CA SER A 179 7.60 -23.73 -16.66
C SER A 179 6.92 -25.09 -16.40
N VAL A 180 6.76 -25.48 -15.14
CA VAL A 180 6.02 -26.68 -14.73
C VAL A 180 4.62 -26.28 -14.33
N ILE A 181 3.63 -26.73 -15.09
CA ILE A 181 2.22 -26.47 -14.80
C ILE A 181 1.72 -27.57 -13.88
N SER A 182 1.44 -27.22 -12.62
CA SER A 182 0.93 -28.17 -11.64
C SER A 182 -0.51 -28.55 -11.91
N LYS A 183 -0.88 -29.80 -11.60
CA LYS A 183 -2.26 -30.32 -11.74
C LYS A 183 -3.27 -29.47 -10.99
N ASP A 184 -2.88 -28.89 -9.87
CA ASP A 184 -3.76 -28.08 -9.02
C ASP A 184 -4.20 -26.77 -9.67
N LYS A 185 -3.38 -26.18 -10.54
CA LYS A 185 -3.73 -24.97 -11.29
C LYS A 185 -4.75 -25.22 -12.41
N ILE A 186 -4.68 -26.38 -13.04
CA ILE A 186 -5.57 -26.70 -14.18
C ILE A 186 -6.89 -27.31 -13.72
N LEU A 187 -6.99 -27.80 -12.46
CA LEU A 187 -8.21 -28.39 -11.86
C LEU A 187 -8.90 -29.47 -12.71
N ILE A 188 -8.15 -30.25 -13.48
CA ILE A 188 -8.68 -31.36 -14.26
C ILE A 188 -8.38 -32.66 -13.51
N GLN A 189 -9.43 -33.23 -12.90
CA GLN A 189 -9.34 -34.54 -12.26
C GLN A 189 -9.28 -35.67 -13.32
N ASN A 190 -8.42 -36.66 -13.11
CA ASN A 190 -8.24 -37.91 -13.86
C ASN A 190 -7.12 -37.94 -14.93
N TRP A 191 -5.99 -37.32 -14.69
CA TRP A 191 -4.87 -37.33 -15.64
C TRP A 191 -3.69 -38.21 -15.20
N ASN A 192 -3.91 -39.24 -14.43
CA ASN A 192 -2.82 -40.01 -13.84
C ASN A 192 -1.88 -40.66 -14.88
N ASP A 193 -2.34 -40.83 -16.14
CA ASP A 193 -1.57 -41.50 -17.19
C ASP A 193 -1.33 -40.63 -18.43
N MET A 194 -1.71 -39.35 -18.44
CA MET A 194 -1.52 -38.46 -19.57
C MET A 194 -0.51 -37.38 -19.23
N GLY A 195 0.47 -37.20 -20.10
CA GLY A 195 1.38 -36.06 -20.10
C GLY A 195 1.01 -35.08 -21.20
N PHE A 196 1.29 -33.80 -21.00
CA PHE A 196 1.20 -32.80 -22.04
C PHE A 196 2.45 -31.94 -22.11
N TYR A 197 2.68 -31.42 -23.29
CA TYR A 197 3.71 -30.44 -23.58
C TYR A 197 3.08 -29.23 -24.26
N ILE A 198 3.50 -28.05 -23.91
CA ILE A 198 3.13 -26.80 -24.60
C ILE A 198 4.31 -26.40 -25.47
N LEU A 199 4.02 -26.13 -26.73
CA LEU A 199 5.00 -25.76 -27.74
C LEU A 199 4.78 -24.30 -28.16
N ASP A 200 5.88 -23.63 -28.46
CA ASP A 200 5.86 -22.35 -29.16
C ASP A 200 5.58 -22.51 -30.67
N LYS A 201 5.47 -21.40 -31.38
CA LYS A 201 5.32 -21.37 -32.84
C LYS A 201 6.45 -22.08 -33.62
N ASN A 202 7.61 -22.27 -33.01
CA ASN A 202 8.76 -22.95 -33.58
C ASN A 202 8.85 -24.42 -33.19
N LYS A 203 7.81 -24.94 -32.50
CA LYS A 203 7.74 -26.30 -31.98
C LYS A 203 8.76 -26.61 -30.86
N ASN A 204 9.26 -25.61 -30.14
CA ASN A 204 10.06 -25.82 -28.96
C ASN A 204 9.13 -26.04 -27.76
N ILE A 205 9.49 -26.98 -26.87
CA ILE A 205 8.74 -27.24 -25.63
C ILE A 205 9.03 -26.10 -24.64
N ILE A 206 8.01 -25.36 -24.29
CA ILE A 206 8.11 -24.21 -23.36
C ILE A 206 7.54 -24.51 -21.97
N ALA A 207 6.61 -25.46 -21.87
CA ALA A 207 6.10 -25.94 -20.60
C ALA A 207 5.62 -27.39 -20.74
N TYR A 208 5.51 -28.08 -19.62
CA TYR A 208 5.07 -29.48 -19.60
C TYR A 208 4.35 -29.78 -18.27
N SER A 209 3.56 -30.87 -18.27
CA SER A 209 2.93 -31.36 -17.05
C SER A 209 3.93 -32.09 -16.14
N GLU A 210 3.68 -32.15 -14.84
CA GLU A 210 4.51 -32.87 -13.87
C GLU A 210 4.81 -34.33 -14.23
N ASN A 211 3.94 -34.98 -15.02
CA ASN A 211 4.09 -36.37 -15.46
C ASN A 211 4.79 -36.50 -16.82
N ALA A 212 5.16 -35.38 -17.46
CA ALA A 212 5.81 -35.38 -18.74
C ALA A 212 7.34 -35.47 -18.57
N ASN A 213 8.01 -36.07 -19.54
CA ASN A 213 9.47 -36.15 -19.52
C ASN A 213 10.08 -34.81 -19.91
N PRO A 214 10.82 -34.11 -19.03
CA PRO A 214 11.38 -32.79 -19.33
C PRO A 214 12.46 -32.79 -20.41
N ASN A 215 13.03 -33.94 -20.71
CA ASN A 215 14.14 -34.08 -21.65
C ASN A 215 13.69 -34.54 -23.05
N LEU A 216 12.40 -34.51 -23.34
CA LEU A 216 11.86 -34.95 -24.62
C LEU A 216 11.85 -33.81 -25.63
N GLU A 217 12.32 -34.07 -26.87
CA GLU A 217 12.22 -33.10 -27.96
C GLU A 217 11.00 -33.38 -28.85
N TYR A 218 10.47 -32.36 -29.51
CA TYR A 218 9.34 -32.50 -30.44
C TYR A 218 9.58 -33.53 -31.54
N SER A 219 10.84 -33.60 -32.07
CA SER A 219 11.27 -34.60 -33.03
C SER A 219 11.07 -36.04 -32.59
N GLN A 220 11.12 -36.29 -31.27
CA GLN A 220 10.93 -37.60 -30.65
C GLN A 220 9.44 -37.95 -30.41
N LEU A 221 8.58 -36.93 -30.42
CA LEU A 221 7.13 -37.10 -30.28
C LEU A 221 6.47 -37.55 -31.60
N ASN A 222 7.06 -37.25 -32.74
CA ASN A 222 6.52 -37.55 -34.06
C ASN A 222 7.41 -38.59 -34.83
N THR A 223 7.41 -39.81 -34.33
CA THR A 223 8.14 -40.96 -34.97
C THR A 223 7.17 -41.93 -35.61
N GLN A 224 7.71 -42.96 -36.34
CA GLN A 224 6.86 -44.00 -36.93
C GLN A 224 6.01 -44.77 -35.93
N ASP A 225 6.45 -44.82 -34.68
CA ASP A 225 5.76 -45.48 -33.56
C ASP A 225 4.84 -44.55 -32.78
N ASN A 226 4.96 -43.23 -32.98
CA ASN A 226 4.15 -42.22 -32.33
C ASN A 226 3.46 -41.35 -33.39
N ARG A 227 2.13 -41.24 -33.36
CA ARG A 227 1.37 -40.35 -34.25
C ARG A 227 0.80 -39.18 -33.49
N ILE A 228 1.01 -37.98 -34.05
CA ILE A 228 0.38 -36.75 -33.62
C ILE A 228 -0.89 -36.56 -34.45
N TYR A 229 -2.04 -36.39 -33.76
CA TYR A 229 -3.35 -36.13 -34.36
C TYR A 229 -3.66 -34.64 -34.23
N SER A 230 -3.96 -33.99 -35.36
CA SER A 230 -4.47 -32.62 -35.40
C SER A 230 -6.00 -32.62 -35.39
N PRO A 231 -6.64 -31.55 -34.90
CA PRO A 231 -8.11 -31.40 -34.92
C PRO A 231 -8.74 -31.54 -36.30
N ASN A 232 -7.96 -31.30 -37.34
CA ASN A 232 -8.39 -31.41 -38.75
C ASN A 232 -8.12 -32.80 -39.37
N ASP A 233 -7.51 -33.70 -38.63
CA ASP A 233 -7.36 -35.09 -39.10
C ASP A 233 -8.71 -35.78 -39.06
N ASP A 234 -9.21 -36.16 -40.21
CA ASP A 234 -10.48 -36.86 -40.39
C ASP A 234 -10.35 -38.28 -39.77
N THR A 235 -10.67 -38.39 -38.46
CA THR A 235 -10.53 -39.60 -37.66
C THR A 235 -11.53 -40.67 -38.09
N THR A 236 -12.54 -40.31 -38.91
CA THR A 236 -13.56 -41.22 -39.43
C THR A 236 -13.00 -42.21 -40.47
N ASN A 237 -11.85 -41.92 -41.12
CA ASN A 237 -11.24 -42.73 -42.13
C ASN A 237 -10.05 -43.60 -41.69
N VAL A 238 -9.66 -43.52 -40.42
CA VAL A 238 -8.67 -44.45 -39.87
C VAL A 238 -9.39 -45.80 -39.71
N ASN A 239 -9.22 -46.66 -40.72
CA ASN A 239 -9.79 -48.02 -40.72
C ASN A 239 -9.22 -48.74 -39.48
N PHE A 240 -9.97 -48.69 -38.37
CA PHE A 240 -9.60 -49.19 -37.03
C PHE A 240 -9.12 -50.66 -37.12
N LYS A 241 -9.62 -51.42 -38.10
CA LYS A 241 -9.18 -52.78 -38.41
C LYS A 241 -7.72 -52.81 -38.93
N LYS A 242 -7.30 -51.79 -39.70
CA LYS A 242 -5.91 -51.64 -40.14
C LYS A 242 -4.98 -51.19 -39.00
N PHE A 243 -5.47 -50.35 -38.16
CA PHE A 243 -4.77 -49.91 -36.94
C PHE A 243 -4.60 -51.06 -35.95
N ILE A 244 -5.66 -51.85 -35.65
CA ILE A 244 -5.56 -53.04 -34.81
C ILE A 244 -4.68 -54.14 -35.42
N MET A 245 -4.70 -54.36 -36.73
CA MET A 245 -3.82 -55.31 -37.41
C MET A 245 -2.35 -54.85 -37.40
N SER A 246 -2.10 -53.56 -37.51
CA SER A 246 -0.72 -53.01 -37.40
C SER A 246 -0.22 -53.07 -35.95
N VAL A 247 -1.08 -52.90 -34.97
CA VAL A 247 -0.73 -52.97 -33.52
C VAL A 247 -0.56 -54.45 -33.09
N SER A 248 -1.36 -55.41 -33.64
CA SER A 248 -1.24 -56.83 -33.30
C SER A 248 0.06 -57.47 -33.85
N SER A 249 0.70 -56.88 -34.88
CA SER A 249 2.00 -57.33 -35.40
C SER A 249 3.20 -56.86 -34.58
N ILE A 250 2.99 -55.96 -33.56
CA ILE A 250 4.06 -55.36 -32.72
C ILE A 250 4.19 -56.06 -31.34
N PHE A 251 3.55 -57.22 -31.13
CA PHE A 251 3.72 -57.95 -29.87
C PHE A 251 5.09 -58.68 -29.83
N LYS A 252 6.11 -57.93 -29.45
CA LYS A 252 7.24 -58.43 -28.67
C LYS A 252 7.27 -57.73 -27.30
N PRO A 253 7.55 -58.50 -26.24
CA PRO A 253 7.50 -57.94 -24.90
C PRO A 253 8.61 -56.95 -24.64
N PRO A 254 8.54 -56.24 -23.65
CA PRO A 254 7.96 -54.91 -23.51
C PRO A 254 9.07 -53.93 -23.15
N ASN A 255 9.15 -52.81 -23.77
CA ASN A 255 9.70 -51.61 -23.12
C ASN A 255 9.23 -50.29 -23.70
N THR A 256 8.49 -50.31 -24.83
CA THR A 256 7.94 -49.05 -25.37
C THR A 256 6.55 -49.32 -25.93
N TYR A 257 5.54 -48.85 -25.26
CA TYR A 257 4.18 -48.79 -25.80
C TYR A 257 4.06 -47.62 -26.77
N PRO A 258 3.43 -47.73 -27.93
CA PRO A 258 3.18 -46.60 -28.80
C PRO A 258 2.32 -45.58 -28.07
N THR A 259 2.72 -44.35 -28.06
CA THR A 259 2.02 -43.23 -27.43
C THR A 259 1.23 -42.50 -28.50
N MET A 260 -0.09 -42.32 -28.29
CA MET A 260 -0.90 -41.48 -29.16
C MET A 260 -0.85 -40.04 -28.63
N TRP A 261 -0.52 -39.11 -29.50
CA TRP A 261 -0.43 -37.72 -29.20
C TRP A 261 -1.50 -36.95 -29.96
N TYR A 262 -2.17 -35.99 -29.27
CA TYR A 262 -3.17 -35.10 -29.83
C TYR A 262 -2.64 -33.69 -29.76
N GLU A 263 -2.62 -32.98 -30.89
CA GLU A 263 -2.13 -31.61 -31.02
C GLU A 263 -3.32 -30.67 -31.18
N ASN A 264 -3.39 -29.63 -30.34
CA ASN A 264 -4.42 -28.59 -30.37
C ASN A 264 -3.80 -27.20 -30.19
N SER A 265 -4.39 -26.19 -30.85
CA SER A 265 -4.04 -24.79 -30.62
C SER A 265 -4.57 -24.31 -29.27
N ILE A 266 -3.74 -23.59 -28.51
CA ILE A 266 -4.16 -22.98 -27.24
C ILE A 266 -4.88 -21.64 -27.46
N GLY A 267 -4.71 -21.01 -28.65
CA GLY A 267 -5.25 -19.69 -28.94
C GLY A 267 -4.46 -18.54 -28.31
N PHE A 268 -3.48 -18.82 -27.45
CA PHE A 268 -2.63 -17.88 -26.81
C PHE A 268 -1.24 -17.91 -27.45
N ASN A 269 -0.78 -16.76 -27.96
CA ASN A 269 0.59 -16.56 -28.50
C ASN A 269 1.03 -17.60 -29.57
N ASP A 270 0.10 -18.11 -30.38
CA ASP A 270 0.30 -19.19 -31.35
C ASP A 270 0.90 -20.50 -30.78
N TRP A 271 0.59 -20.74 -29.50
CA TRP A 271 1.04 -21.96 -28.83
C TRP A 271 0.16 -23.15 -29.18
N THR A 272 0.79 -24.33 -29.16
CA THR A 272 0.10 -25.59 -29.32
C THR A 272 0.32 -26.49 -28.11
N ILE A 273 -0.72 -27.22 -27.71
CA ILE A 273 -0.59 -28.27 -26.72
C ILE A 273 -0.53 -29.63 -27.41
N ILE A 274 0.39 -30.47 -26.99
CA ILE A 274 0.43 -31.87 -27.36
C ILE A 274 0.19 -32.71 -26.13
N MET A 275 -0.79 -33.61 -26.24
CA MET A 275 -1.19 -34.50 -25.15
C MET A 275 -1.10 -35.93 -25.61
N GLY A 276 -0.59 -36.81 -24.74
CA GLY A 276 -0.43 -38.22 -25.08
C GLY A 276 -0.78 -39.20 -24.00
N ARG A 277 -1.24 -40.38 -24.41
CA ARG A 277 -1.49 -41.52 -23.56
C ARG A 277 -0.89 -42.78 -24.18
N SER A 278 -0.36 -43.69 -23.33
CA SER A 278 0.07 -45.03 -23.74
C SER A 278 -1.10 -45.88 -24.17
N ALA A 279 -1.01 -46.50 -25.32
CA ALA A 279 -2.05 -47.44 -25.82
C ALA A 279 -1.77 -48.87 -25.31
N SER A 280 -2.73 -49.46 -24.61
CA SER A 280 -2.71 -50.91 -24.26
C SER A 280 -3.61 -51.71 -25.18
N ASN A 281 -3.13 -52.87 -25.61
CA ASN A 281 -3.76 -53.72 -26.60
C ASN A 281 -4.56 -54.83 -25.91
N ASP A 282 -5.89 -54.76 -25.97
CA ASP A 282 -6.79 -55.71 -25.31
C ASP A 282 -8.00 -56.12 -26.16
N ASP A 283 -7.75 -56.54 -27.42
CA ASP A 283 -8.84 -57.03 -28.29
C ASP A 283 -9.28 -58.49 -28.01
N GLY A 284 -8.45 -59.29 -27.35
CA GLY A 284 -8.73 -60.69 -27.04
C GLY A 284 -9.76 -60.90 -25.91
N GLU A 285 -9.66 -60.09 -24.91
CA GLU A 285 -10.53 -60.15 -23.72
C GLU A 285 -11.86 -59.45 -23.88
N PHE A 286 -11.99 -58.57 -24.90
CA PHE A 286 -13.18 -57.77 -25.12
C PHE A 286 -14.42 -58.62 -25.43
N LYS A 287 -14.27 -59.77 -26.09
CA LYS A 287 -15.38 -60.72 -26.32
C LYS A 287 -15.76 -61.51 -25.07
N ALA A 288 -14.81 -61.82 -24.23
CA ALA A 288 -15.04 -62.46 -22.93
C ALA A 288 -15.72 -61.49 -21.91
N LEU A 289 -15.31 -60.19 -21.94
CA LEU A 289 -15.88 -59.12 -21.13
C LEU A 289 -17.34 -58.77 -21.49
N LEU A 290 -17.76 -58.99 -22.76
CA LEU A 290 -19.16 -58.77 -23.19
C LEU A 290 -20.14 -59.76 -22.61
N SER A 291 -19.75 -60.99 -22.29
CA SER A 291 -20.60 -62.00 -21.65
C SER A 291 -20.72 -61.79 -20.12
N ILE A 292 -19.74 -61.11 -19.52
CA ILE A 292 -19.71 -60.74 -18.11
C ILE A 292 -20.33 -59.34 -17.88
N SER A 293 -20.70 -58.63 -18.98
CA SER A 293 -20.93 -57.20 -18.97
C SER A 293 -22.18 -56.72 -18.24
N ILE A 294 -23.20 -57.55 -18.05
CA ILE A 294 -24.44 -57.12 -17.36
C ILE A 294 -24.16 -56.96 -15.85
N ASP A 295 -23.44 -57.91 -15.26
CA ASP A 295 -23.09 -57.81 -13.83
C ASP A 295 -22.01 -56.74 -13.61
N LEU A 296 -21.05 -56.58 -14.55
CA LEU A 296 -20.06 -55.53 -14.50
C LEU A 296 -20.67 -54.12 -14.69
N ILE A 297 -21.67 -53.98 -15.56
CA ILE A 297 -22.41 -52.71 -15.72
C ILE A 297 -23.13 -52.35 -14.43
N ASN A 298 -23.71 -53.28 -13.72
CA ASN A 298 -24.36 -53.05 -12.42
C ASN A 298 -23.30 -52.64 -11.36
N ILE A 299 -22.15 -53.28 -11.36
CA ILE A 299 -21.02 -52.93 -10.45
C ILE A 299 -20.44 -51.56 -10.81
N ILE A 300 -20.25 -51.27 -12.13
CA ILE A 300 -19.77 -49.96 -12.60
C ILE A 300 -20.76 -48.86 -12.25
N VAL A 301 -22.03 -49.11 -12.41
CA VAL A 301 -23.08 -48.16 -12.04
C VAL A 301 -23.11 -47.92 -10.53
N LEU A 302 -23.01 -48.98 -9.72
CA LEU A 302 -22.94 -48.86 -8.27
C LEU A 302 -21.67 -48.11 -7.83
N THR A 303 -20.53 -48.39 -8.47
CA THR A 303 -19.27 -47.69 -8.22
C THR A 303 -19.31 -46.24 -8.71
N LEU A 304 -19.99 -45.95 -9.83
CA LEU A 304 -20.23 -44.57 -10.31
C LEU A 304 -21.11 -43.79 -9.32
N ILE A 305 -22.17 -44.38 -8.80
CA ILE A 305 -23.02 -43.78 -7.77
C ILE A 305 -22.17 -43.50 -6.51
N LEU A 306 -21.36 -44.46 -6.09
CA LEU A 306 -20.49 -44.32 -4.93
C LEU A 306 -19.44 -43.22 -5.19
N MET A 307 -18.85 -43.18 -6.40
CA MET A 307 -17.91 -42.12 -6.79
C MET A 307 -18.57 -40.72 -6.84
N ILE A 308 -19.82 -40.65 -7.36
CA ILE A 308 -20.57 -39.37 -7.35
C ILE A 308 -20.84 -38.92 -5.92
N ILE A 309 -21.22 -39.84 -5.03
CA ILE A 309 -21.44 -39.53 -3.61
C ILE A 309 -20.12 -39.06 -2.96
N VAL A 310 -19.04 -39.80 -3.18
CA VAL A 310 -17.70 -39.42 -2.67
C VAL A 310 -17.25 -38.11 -3.28
N PHE A 311 -17.46 -37.87 -4.58
CA PHE A 311 -17.15 -36.63 -5.27
C PHE A 311 -17.94 -35.45 -4.68
N VAL A 312 -19.27 -35.63 -4.49
CA VAL A 312 -20.11 -34.57 -3.88
C VAL A 312 -19.65 -34.28 -2.45
N ILE A 313 -19.32 -35.33 -1.67
CA ILE A 313 -18.80 -35.17 -0.31
C ILE A 313 -17.42 -34.48 -0.32
N ARG A 314 -16.51 -34.90 -1.21
CA ARG A 314 -15.17 -34.28 -1.34
C ARG A 314 -15.28 -32.85 -1.83
N ASN A 315 -16.13 -32.58 -2.83
CA ASN A 315 -16.36 -31.25 -3.35
C ASN A 315 -17.00 -30.32 -2.31
N ALA A 316 -17.98 -30.85 -1.54
CA ALA A 316 -18.55 -30.13 -0.41
C ALA A 316 -17.50 -29.82 0.68
N ARG A 317 -16.64 -30.82 0.99
CA ARG A 317 -15.51 -30.61 1.94
C ARG A 317 -14.44 -29.66 1.39
N ALA A 318 -14.10 -29.79 0.10
CA ALA A 318 -13.14 -28.89 -0.57
C ALA A 318 -13.68 -27.46 -0.62
N ASN A 319 -14.95 -27.27 -1.02
CA ASN A 319 -15.61 -25.97 -1.00
C ASN A 319 -15.74 -25.40 0.41
N TYR A 320 -15.96 -26.26 1.42
CA TYR A 320 -15.94 -25.81 2.82
C TYR A 320 -14.55 -25.37 3.25
N LYS A 321 -13.50 -26.15 2.91
CA LYS A 321 -12.10 -25.77 3.18
C LYS A 321 -11.71 -24.50 2.44
N LEU A 322 -12.08 -24.38 1.16
CA LEU A 322 -11.82 -23.21 0.34
C LEU A 322 -12.53 -21.96 0.90
N LYS A 323 -13.83 -22.09 1.25
CA LYS A 323 -14.56 -21.00 1.92
C LYS A 323 -13.93 -20.62 3.25
N LYS A 324 -13.46 -21.60 4.01
CA LYS A 324 -12.75 -21.37 5.27
C LYS A 324 -11.44 -20.63 5.02
N ALA A 325 -10.65 -21.05 4.04
CA ALA A 325 -9.41 -20.40 3.65
C ALA A 325 -9.63 -18.98 3.09
N LEU A 326 -10.70 -18.78 2.29
CA LEU A 326 -11.02 -17.47 1.70
C LEU A 326 -11.61 -16.46 2.70
N TYR A 327 -12.28 -16.92 3.76
CA TYR A 327 -13.05 -16.03 4.63
C TYR A 327 -12.53 -15.93 6.07
N LEU A 328 -11.48 -16.69 6.39
CA LEU A 328 -10.85 -16.57 7.71
C LEU A 328 -9.51 -15.87 7.62
N ASP A 329 -9.23 -15.08 8.63
CA ASP A 329 -7.94 -14.46 8.86
C ASP A 329 -6.97 -15.49 9.48
N VAL A 330 -5.75 -15.53 8.96
CA VAL A 330 -4.73 -16.53 9.35
C VAL A 330 -4.23 -16.29 10.77
N THR A 331 -4.16 -15.05 11.20
CA THR A 331 -3.61 -14.66 12.51
C THR A 331 -4.62 -14.88 13.63
N THR A 332 -5.83 -14.41 13.44
CA THR A 332 -6.87 -14.44 14.48
C THR A 332 -7.77 -15.69 14.40
N GLY A 333 -7.76 -16.38 13.26
CA GLY A 333 -8.68 -17.49 12.98
C GLY A 333 -10.13 -17.06 12.76
N GLY A 334 -10.38 -15.77 12.78
CA GLY A 334 -11.71 -15.19 12.68
C GLY A 334 -12.08 -14.68 11.30
N THR A 335 -13.05 -13.79 11.23
CA THR A 335 -13.51 -13.18 9.97
C THR A 335 -12.43 -12.29 9.36
N ASN A 336 -12.10 -12.52 8.09
CA ASN A 336 -11.20 -11.66 7.35
C ASN A 336 -11.94 -10.52 6.63
N TRP A 337 -11.16 -9.60 6.05
CA TRP A 337 -11.65 -8.43 5.33
C TRP A 337 -12.60 -8.78 4.18
N LEU A 338 -12.32 -9.84 3.42
CA LEU A 338 -13.14 -10.20 2.27
C LEU A 338 -14.56 -10.60 2.71
N LYS A 339 -14.68 -11.40 3.76
CA LYS A 339 -15.97 -11.81 4.32
C LYS A 339 -16.71 -10.62 4.93
N PHE A 340 -16.03 -9.81 5.70
CA PHE A 340 -16.56 -8.57 6.27
C PHE A 340 -17.17 -7.67 5.19
N LYS A 341 -16.41 -7.41 4.12
CA LYS A 341 -16.86 -6.59 3.00
C LYS A 341 -18.14 -7.10 2.36
N GLN A 342 -18.25 -8.43 2.18
CA GLN A 342 -19.48 -9.03 1.64
C GLN A 342 -20.67 -8.84 2.56
N ASP A 343 -20.49 -9.06 3.87
CA ASP A 343 -21.58 -8.99 4.84
C ASP A 343 -22.03 -7.54 5.06
N ALA A 344 -21.10 -6.58 5.22
CA ALA A 344 -21.40 -5.16 5.32
C ALA A 344 -22.11 -4.63 4.07
N SER A 345 -21.62 -4.98 2.86
CA SER A 345 -22.26 -4.59 1.60
C SER A 345 -23.68 -5.12 1.47
N ARG A 346 -23.96 -6.33 1.98
CA ARG A 346 -25.30 -6.91 2.00
C ARG A 346 -26.25 -6.13 2.89
N GLU A 347 -25.77 -5.68 4.05
CA GLU A 347 -26.59 -4.88 4.99
C GLU A 347 -26.88 -3.48 4.43
N ILE A 348 -25.89 -2.82 3.81
CA ILE A 348 -26.10 -1.53 3.13
C ILE A 348 -27.19 -1.67 2.05
N LYS A 349 -27.15 -2.73 1.23
CA LYS A 349 -28.17 -2.97 0.17
C LYS A 349 -29.57 -3.20 0.75
N LYS A 350 -29.70 -3.80 1.93
CA LYS A 350 -31.00 -3.96 2.59
C LYS A 350 -31.63 -2.63 3.02
N GLY A 351 -30.81 -1.64 3.30
CA GLY A 351 -31.22 -0.26 3.54
C GLY A 351 -32.10 0.02 4.76
N LYS A 352 -32.28 -0.96 5.64
CA LYS A 352 -33.25 -0.91 6.76
C LYS A 352 -32.73 -0.17 8.01
N LYS A 353 -31.41 0.01 8.15
CA LYS A 353 -30.75 0.56 9.35
C LYS A 353 -29.63 1.49 8.96
N ARG A 354 -29.27 2.41 9.84
CA ARG A 354 -28.06 3.25 9.70
C ARG A 354 -26.89 2.54 10.36
N TYR A 355 -25.74 2.64 9.73
CA TYR A 355 -24.51 2.03 10.20
C TYR A 355 -23.37 3.05 10.21
N ALA A 356 -22.35 2.79 11.00
CA ALA A 356 -21.04 3.40 10.88
C ALA A 356 -19.98 2.32 10.67
N LEU A 357 -19.01 2.61 9.83
CA LEU A 357 -17.79 1.81 9.72
C LEU A 357 -16.77 2.43 10.68
N VAL A 358 -16.30 1.62 11.61
CA VAL A 358 -15.30 1.99 12.61
C VAL A 358 -14.03 1.21 12.32
N SER A 359 -12.94 1.91 12.04
CA SER A 359 -11.61 1.32 11.95
C SER A 359 -10.83 1.63 13.22
N PHE A 360 -10.13 0.65 13.79
CA PHE A 360 -9.29 0.89 14.96
C PHE A 360 -8.00 0.07 14.90
N ASP A 361 -6.97 0.59 15.53
CA ASP A 361 -5.65 -0.03 15.62
C ASP A 361 -4.96 0.26 16.98
N ILE A 362 -3.76 -0.29 17.12
CA ILE A 362 -2.89 -0.10 18.28
C ILE A 362 -1.90 1.03 17.97
N TYR A 363 -1.82 2.02 18.86
CA TYR A 363 -0.83 3.08 18.72
C TYR A 363 0.60 2.54 18.80
N LYS A 364 1.44 2.87 17.81
CA LYS A 364 2.84 2.42 17.69
C LYS A 364 3.03 0.89 17.69
N TYR A 365 2.09 0.15 17.11
CA TYR A 365 2.14 -1.32 17.05
C TYR A 365 3.45 -1.86 16.50
N ARG A 366 4.05 -1.20 15.51
CA ARG A 366 5.34 -1.62 14.94
C ARG A 366 6.44 -1.66 16.02
N ILE A 367 6.52 -0.63 16.87
CA ILE A 367 7.47 -0.57 17.99
C ILE A 367 7.18 -1.68 18.99
N PHE A 368 5.90 -1.95 19.26
CA PHE A 368 5.50 -3.07 20.11
C PHE A 368 5.98 -4.41 19.56
N CYS A 369 5.86 -4.63 18.25
CA CYS A 369 6.38 -5.85 17.60
C CYS A 369 7.90 -5.96 17.70
N ASP A 370 8.62 -4.87 17.53
CA ASP A 370 10.10 -4.85 17.62
C ASP A 370 10.59 -5.16 19.04
N ILE A 371 9.88 -4.69 20.06
CA ILE A 371 10.24 -4.93 21.47
C ILE A 371 9.86 -6.34 21.94
N HIS A 372 8.64 -6.80 21.61
CA HIS A 372 8.04 -8.00 22.19
C HIS A 372 8.04 -9.22 21.26
N GLY A 373 8.38 -9.02 19.98
CA GLY A 373 8.42 -10.05 18.95
C GLY A 373 7.04 -10.45 18.42
N HIS A 374 7.03 -11.07 17.23
CA HIS A 374 5.81 -11.41 16.48
C HIS A 374 4.88 -12.39 17.22
N ARG A 375 5.42 -13.29 18.02
CA ARG A 375 4.59 -14.25 18.77
C ARG A 375 3.66 -13.52 19.75
N ARG A 376 4.20 -12.59 20.54
CA ARG A 376 3.43 -11.81 21.51
C ARG A 376 2.45 -10.87 20.79
N ALA A 377 2.89 -10.28 19.68
CA ALA A 377 2.04 -9.45 18.84
C ALA A 377 0.81 -10.22 18.32
N ASN A 378 0.98 -11.44 17.84
CA ASN A 378 -0.14 -12.29 17.40
C ASN A 378 -1.09 -12.66 18.56
N GLU A 379 -0.57 -12.93 19.75
CA GLU A 379 -1.42 -13.19 20.95
C GLU A 379 -2.30 -11.98 21.29
N VAL A 380 -1.76 -10.77 21.14
CA VAL A 380 -2.49 -9.50 21.30
C VAL A 380 -3.61 -9.37 20.26
N LEU A 381 -3.32 -9.61 18.98
CA LEU A 381 -4.34 -9.55 17.92
C LEU A 381 -5.47 -10.57 18.14
N VAL A 382 -5.14 -11.78 18.57
CA VAL A 382 -6.14 -12.80 18.90
C VAL A 382 -7.01 -12.36 20.09
N GLU A 383 -6.43 -11.76 21.11
CA GLU A 383 -7.18 -11.25 22.27
C GLU A 383 -8.11 -10.12 21.86
N ILE A 384 -7.64 -9.16 21.06
CA ILE A 384 -8.48 -8.06 20.52
C ILE A 384 -9.64 -8.66 19.70
N TYR A 385 -9.37 -9.62 18.84
CA TYR A 385 -10.40 -10.30 18.06
C TYR A 385 -11.47 -10.92 18.96
N ASN A 386 -11.08 -11.63 20.02
CA ASN A 386 -11.98 -12.28 20.95
C ASN A 386 -12.87 -11.26 21.72
N LEU A 387 -12.29 -10.15 22.17
CA LEU A 387 -13.04 -9.09 22.84
C LEU A 387 -13.99 -8.38 21.88
N THR A 388 -13.54 -8.06 20.67
CA THR A 388 -14.38 -7.48 19.61
C THR A 388 -15.57 -8.39 19.28
N SER A 389 -15.35 -9.70 19.23
CA SER A 389 -16.40 -10.67 18.96
C SER A 389 -17.51 -10.71 20.03
N LYS A 390 -17.18 -10.35 21.28
CA LYS A 390 -18.15 -10.23 22.38
C LYS A 390 -18.88 -8.91 22.36
N PHE A 391 -18.21 -7.86 21.91
CA PHE A 391 -18.73 -6.51 21.85
C PHE A 391 -19.76 -6.30 20.73
N VAL A 392 -19.49 -6.89 19.54
CA VAL A 392 -20.31 -6.72 18.33
C VAL A 392 -21.64 -7.48 18.45
N LYS A 393 -22.76 -6.81 18.13
CA LYS A 393 -24.11 -7.38 18.20
C LYS A 393 -24.39 -8.28 16.98
N ARG A 394 -25.43 -9.11 17.07
CA ARG A 394 -25.81 -10.12 16.04
C ARG A 394 -26.01 -9.55 14.62
N THR A 395 -26.34 -8.29 14.46
CA THR A 395 -26.57 -7.63 13.16
C THR A 395 -25.44 -6.70 12.78
N GLU A 396 -24.32 -6.79 13.45
CA GLU A 396 -23.10 -6.02 13.22
C GLU A 396 -22.00 -6.99 12.79
N TYR A 397 -20.99 -6.46 12.16
CA TYR A 397 -19.90 -7.25 11.58
C TYR A 397 -18.57 -6.65 11.97
N PHE A 398 -17.53 -7.46 12.00
CA PHE A 398 -16.18 -7.02 12.21
C PHE A 398 -15.18 -7.99 11.57
N ALA A 399 -13.98 -7.51 11.31
CA ALA A 399 -12.87 -8.32 10.84
C ALA A 399 -11.53 -7.75 11.30
N HIS A 400 -10.56 -8.62 11.38
CA HIS A 400 -9.16 -8.24 11.31
C HIS A 400 -8.81 -8.00 9.84
N ASN A 401 -8.28 -6.80 9.52
CA ASN A 401 -7.99 -6.39 8.15
C ASN A 401 -6.52 -6.67 7.81
N THR A 402 -5.61 -5.86 8.32
CA THR A 402 -4.16 -5.99 8.06
C THR A 402 -3.39 -5.52 9.28
N ALA A 403 -2.23 -6.13 9.55
CA ALA A 403 -1.34 -5.80 10.65
C ALA A 403 -2.08 -5.76 12.00
N ASP A 404 -2.33 -4.59 12.56
CA ASP A 404 -3.09 -4.35 13.79
C ASP A 404 -4.45 -3.68 13.54
N ASN A 405 -4.82 -3.49 12.28
CA ASN A 405 -6.05 -2.79 11.91
C ASN A 405 -7.26 -3.73 11.95
N PHE A 406 -8.28 -3.33 12.69
CA PHE A 406 -9.58 -3.98 12.78
C PHE A 406 -10.67 -3.05 12.27
N ASP A 407 -11.59 -3.60 11.49
CA ASP A 407 -12.76 -2.87 11.00
C ASP A 407 -14.04 -3.44 11.61
N MET A 408 -14.92 -2.59 12.08
CA MET A 408 -16.24 -2.91 12.62
C MET A 408 -17.33 -2.18 11.84
N PHE A 409 -18.42 -2.85 11.55
CA PHE A 409 -19.61 -2.28 10.94
C PHE A 409 -20.75 -2.29 11.96
N LEU A 410 -20.93 -1.16 12.66
CA LEU A 410 -21.77 -1.03 13.84
C LEU A 410 -23.05 -0.27 13.52
N LEU A 411 -24.13 -0.58 14.22
CA LEU A 411 -25.37 0.21 14.19
C LEU A 411 -25.11 1.61 14.73
N TYR A 412 -25.56 2.60 13.96
CA TYR A 412 -25.39 4.02 14.27
C TYR A 412 -26.74 4.68 14.58
N THR A 413 -26.82 5.38 15.68
CA THR A 413 -27.94 6.24 16.06
C THR A 413 -27.55 7.71 15.97
N ASP A 414 -26.57 8.11 16.76
CA ASP A 414 -26.01 9.46 16.85
C ASP A 414 -24.54 9.40 17.30
N GLU A 415 -23.83 10.50 17.16
CA GLU A 415 -22.41 10.58 17.47
C GLU A 415 -22.11 10.35 18.96
N LYS A 416 -22.92 10.93 19.86
CA LYS A 416 -22.72 10.83 21.32
C LYS A 416 -22.79 9.36 21.76
N SER A 417 -23.86 8.67 21.36
CA SER A 417 -24.05 7.25 21.68
C SER A 417 -22.93 6.36 21.11
N MET A 418 -22.44 6.68 19.92
CA MET A 418 -21.32 5.94 19.32
C MET A 418 -20.02 6.19 20.09
N ARG A 419 -19.74 7.44 20.48
CA ARG A 419 -18.56 7.76 21.32
C ARG A 419 -18.60 7.03 22.66
N GLU A 420 -19.72 7.06 23.35
CA GLU A 420 -19.92 6.37 24.64
C GLU A 420 -19.70 4.86 24.47
N ARG A 421 -20.27 4.27 23.44
CA ARG A 421 -20.12 2.85 23.12
C ARG A 421 -18.67 2.44 22.81
N LEU A 422 -17.95 3.25 22.04
CA LEU A 422 -16.54 2.98 21.71
C LEU A 422 -15.63 3.21 22.91
N LYS A 423 -15.96 4.17 23.79
CA LYS A 423 -15.28 4.38 25.07
C LYS A 423 -15.41 3.17 25.99
N GLU A 424 -16.62 2.62 26.09
CA GLU A 424 -16.88 1.39 26.83
C GLU A 424 -16.07 0.22 26.27
N PHE A 425 -15.99 0.09 24.93
CA PHE A 425 -15.20 -0.92 24.30
C PHE A 425 -13.70 -0.75 24.55
N SER A 426 -13.18 0.46 24.46
CA SER A 426 -11.79 0.76 24.83
C SER A 426 -11.48 0.37 26.26
N ASN A 427 -12.38 0.65 27.21
CA ASN A 427 -12.23 0.23 28.60
C ASN A 427 -12.21 -1.30 28.74
N GLN A 428 -13.03 -2.02 27.98
CA GLN A 428 -13.02 -3.48 27.96
C GLN A 428 -11.68 -4.03 27.41
N LEU A 429 -11.14 -3.42 26.35
CA LEU A 429 -9.82 -3.79 25.82
C LEU A 429 -8.74 -3.56 26.88
N ASN A 430 -8.73 -2.40 27.51
CA ASN A 430 -7.72 -2.03 28.54
C ASN A 430 -7.85 -2.84 29.85
N SER A 431 -8.99 -3.49 30.09
CA SER A 431 -9.20 -4.36 31.25
C SER A 431 -8.57 -5.75 31.08
N SER A 432 -8.14 -6.12 29.88
CA SER A 432 -7.45 -7.38 29.62
C SER A 432 -5.98 -7.27 30.01
N GLU A 433 -5.47 -8.19 30.86
CA GLU A 433 -4.06 -8.25 31.23
C GLU A 433 -3.13 -8.32 30.02
N LYS A 434 -3.57 -8.99 28.94
CA LYS A 434 -2.78 -9.12 27.70
C LYS A 434 -2.65 -7.82 26.94
N LEU A 435 -3.56 -6.88 27.12
CA LEU A 435 -3.64 -5.60 26.41
C LEU A 435 -3.26 -4.42 27.29
N ASN A 436 -2.89 -4.67 28.56
CA ASN A 436 -2.54 -3.62 29.49
C ASN A 436 -1.36 -2.77 29.00
N GLY A 437 -1.52 -1.45 29.05
CA GLY A 437 -0.52 -0.50 28.56
C GLY A 437 -0.61 -0.18 27.05
N LEU A 438 -1.46 -0.88 26.29
CA LEU A 438 -1.72 -0.53 24.90
C LEU A 438 -2.72 0.61 24.80
N ARG A 439 -2.59 1.41 23.74
CA ARG A 439 -3.51 2.51 23.42
C ARG A 439 -4.18 2.23 22.09
N PHE A 440 -5.45 2.59 21.99
CA PHE A 440 -6.26 2.33 20.81
C PHE A 440 -6.73 3.62 20.17
N ALA A 441 -6.68 3.67 18.84
CA ALA A 441 -7.24 4.77 18.06
C ALA A 441 -8.44 4.27 17.26
N PHE A 442 -9.54 5.00 17.28
CA PHE A 442 -10.77 4.68 16.59
C PHE A 442 -11.12 5.78 15.60
N GLY A 443 -11.28 5.41 14.34
CA GLY A 443 -11.81 6.28 13.32
C GLY A 443 -13.20 5.83 12.88
N VAL A 444 -14.13 6.74 12.74
CA VAL A 444 -15.54 6.46 12.48
C VAL A 444 -16.00 7.14 11.21
N TYR A 445 -16.47 6.37 10.23
CA TYR A 445 -17.20 6.87 9.08
C TYR A 445 -18.68 6.52 9.19
N VAL A 446 -19.54 7.53 9.27
CA VAL A 446 -20.99 7.34 9.27
C VAL A 446 -21.46 7.09 7.84
N VAL A 447 -22.17 5.97 7.61
CA VAL A 447 -22.62 5.61 6.27
C VAL A 447 -23.83 6.47 5.89
N ASP A 448 -23.55 7.57 5.23
CA ASP A 448 -24.52 8.55 4.70
C ASP A 448 -24.80 8.28 3.20
N ASN A 449 -23.78 7.84 2.44
CA ASN A 449 -23.87 7.51 1.03
C ASN A 449 -23.70 6.01 0.79
N LYS A 450 -24.78 5.33 0.38
CA LYS A 450 -24.81 3.88 0.13
C LYS A 450 -24.06 3.45 -1.14
N ASN A 451 -23.71 4.39 -2.01
CA ASN A 451 -23.01 4.12 -3.28
C ASN A 451 -21.48 4.03 -3.09
N ILE A 452 -20.97 4.43 -1.93
CA ILE A 452 -19.53 4.34 -1.62
C ILE A 452 -19.18 2.89 -1.30
N SER A 453 -18.07 2.39 -1.82
CA SER A 453 -17.58 1.05 -1.53
C SER A 453 -17.10 0.91 -0.08
N ILE A 454 -17.21 -0.29 0.49
CA ILE A 454 -16.71 -0.57 1.86
C ILE A 454 -15.21 -0.25 1.98
N ASN A 455 -14.41 -0.50 0.94
CA ASN A 455 -13.00 -0.15 0.94
C ASN A 455 -12.81 1.36 1.16
N ARG A 456 -13.56 2.19 0.44
CA ARG A 456 -13.47 3.66 0.57
C ARG A 456 -14.01 4.15 1.92
N MET A 457 -15.05 3.51 2.47
CA MET A 457 -15.53 3.80 3.83
C MET A 457 -14.47 3.50 4.88
N SER A 458 -13.76 2.35 4.74
CA SER A 458 -12.63 1.99 5.64
C SER A 458 -11.48 2.99 5.49
N THR A 459 -11.17 3.42 4.27
CA THR A 459 -10.18 4.49 4.05
C THR A 459 -10.56 5.78 4.79
N PHE A 460 -11.82 6.21 4.70
CA PHE A 460 -12.29 7.41 5.40
C PHE A 460 -12.25 7.27 6.92
N ALA A 461 -12.62 6.10 7.45
CA ALA A 461 -12.47 5.82 8.87
C ALA A 461 -10.99 5.84 9.32
N ASN A 462 -10.08 5.26 8.52
CA ASN A 462 -8.64 5.32 8.80
C ASN A 462 -8.10 6.76 8.76
N MET A 463 -8.51 7.56 7.78
CA MET A 463 -8.11 8.97 7.69
C MET A 463 -8.52 9.77 8.94
N SER A 464 -9.72 9.55 9.47
CA SER A 464 -10.15 10.22 10.70
C SER A 464 -9.32 9.79 11.91
N LYS A 465 -9.00 8.51 12.01
CA LYS A 465 -8.18 7.93 13.08
C LYS A 465 -6.77 8.54 13.11
N ASP A 466 -6.13 8.67 11.96
CA ASP A 466 -4.75 9.15 11.84
C ASP A 466 -4.63 10.64 12.18
N ASN A 467 -5.66 11.44 11.92
CA ASN A 467 -5.66 12.87 12.20
C ASN A 467 -5.59 13.20 13.71
N ASP A 468 -6.08 12.32 14.60
CA ASP A 468 -6.09 12.54 16.05
C ASP A 468 -4.97 11.81 16.81
N LYS A 469 -4.27 10.84 16.17
CA LYS A 469 -3.16 10.11 16.81
C LYS A 469 -2.06 11.02 17.35
N LEU A 470 -1.95 12.23 16.83
CA LEU A 470 -0.87 13.17 17.14
C LEU A 470 -1.22 14.19 18.24
N LYS A 471 -2.49 14.28 18.67
CA LYS A 471 -2.94 15.45 19.43
C LYS A 471 -2.86 15.35 20.96
N ASP A 472 -2.90 14.16 21.57
CA ASP A 472 -2.83 14.05 23.01
C ASP A 472 -2.24 12.74 23.52
N PHE A 473 -1.04 12.81 24.08
CA PHE A 473 -0.32 11.68 24.66
C PHE A 473 -0.87 11.19 26.01
N THR A 474 -1.83 11.90 26.59
CA THR A 474 -2.38 11.59 27.92
C THR A 474 -3.61 10.69 27.86
N LEU A 475 -4.29 10.62 26.72
CA LEU A 475 -5.52 9.85 26.57
C LEU A 475 -5.24 8.36 26.32
N LYS A 476 -6.02 7.47 26.92
CA LYS A 476 -5.98 6.02 26.71
C LYS A 476 -6.55 5.60 25.35
N GLU A 477 -7.46 6.38 24.81
CA GLU A 477 -8.09 6.20 23.48
C GLU A 477 -8.32 7.54 22.79
N THR A 478 -8.30 7.49 21.45
CA THR A 478 -8.77 8.59 20.59
C THR A 478 -9.94 8.10 19.73
N ILE A 479 -11.02 8.90 19.65
CA ILE A 479 -12.21 8.57 18.85
C ILE A 479 -12.52 9.75 17.94
N SER A 480 -12.30 9.56 16.64
CA SER A 480 -12.48 10.60 15.63
C SER A 480 -13.53 10.22 14.61
N PHE A 481 -14.39 11.16 14.28
CA PHE A 481 -15.38 11.01 13.21
C PHE A 481 -14.86 11.66 11.93
N PHE A 482 -14.99 10.94 10.84
CA PHE A 482 -14.64 11.47 9.52
C PHE A 482 -15.53 12.67 9.16
N THR A 483 -14.89 13.74 8.75
CA THR A 483 -15.52 14.90 8.13
C THR A 483 -14.97 15.09 6.72
N LYS A 484 -15.75 15.76 5.87
CA LYS A 484 -15.28 16.08 4.51
C LYS A 484 -14.04 16.97 4.55
N ASP A 485 -13.99 17.88 5.52
CA ASP A 485 -12.85 18.79 5.70
C ASP A 485 -11.54 18.03 5.98
N MET A 486 -11.59 16.91 6.72
CA MET A 486 -10.41 16.04 6.91
C MET A 486 -9.90 15.46 5.60
N HIS A 487 -10.80 15.00 4.74
CA HIS A 487 -10.43 14.49 3.42
C HIS A 487 -9.83 15.58 2.54
N ASP A 488 -10.47 16.74 2.48
CA ASP A 488 -10.02 17.87 1.69
C ASP A 488 -8.67 18.40 2.21
N LYS A 489 -8.46 18.36 3.53
CA LYS A 489 -7.17 18.67 4.16
C LYS A 489 -6.06 17.71 3.71
N ILE A 490 -6.28 16.39 3.77
CA ILE A 490 -5.27 15.39 3.35
C ILE A 490 -4.92 15.53 1.87
N ILE A 491 -5.93 15.78 1.01
CA ILE A 491 -5.68 16.06 -0.41
C ILE A 491 -4.77 17.29 -0.55
N ARG A 492 -5.12 18.39 0.14
CA ARG A 492 -4.35 19.64 0.08
C ARG A 492 -2.92 19.47 0.60
N GLU A 493 -2.74 18.75 1.72
CA GLU A 493 -1.40 18.42 2.25
C GLU A 493 -0.57 17.61 1.24
N THR A 494 -1.20 16.64 0.57
CA THR A 494 -0.55 15.84 -0.49
C THR A 494 -0.19 16.72 -1.70
N GLU A 495 -1.06 17.64 -2.09
CA GLU A 495 -0.77 18.60 -3.16
C GLU A 495 0.40 19.51 -2.82
N PHE A 496 0.51 19.98 -1.57
CA PHE A 496 1.65 20.80 -1.13
C PHE A 496 2.97 20.03 -1.25
N LEU A 497 3.01 18.77 -0.82
CA LEU A 497 4.21 17.94 -0.92
C LEU A 497 4.62 17.66 -2.38
N ASN A 498 3.65 17.36 -3.23
CA ASN A 498 3.91 17.09 -4.64
C ASN A 498 4.41 18.34 -5.40
N ARG A 499 4.00 19.52 -4.97
CA ARG A 499 4.40 20.79 -5.59
C ARG A 499 5.68 21.38 -5.02
N PHE A 500 6.15 20.90 -3.89
CA PHE A 500 7.22 21.53 -3.12
C PHE A 500 8.51 21.76 -3.93
N GLU A 501 9.01 20.73 -4.61
CA GLU A 501 10.25 20.87 -5.41
C GLU A 501 10.09 21.82 -6.58
N ASP A 502 8.94 21.79 -7.24
CA ASP A 502 8.65 22.70 -8.35
C ASP A 502 8.44 24.13 -7.85
N ALA A 503 7.83 24.32 -6.69
CA ALA A 503 7.66 25.63 -6.06
C ALA A 503 9.00 26.28 -5.72
N ILE A 504 9.99 25.50 -5.23
CA ILE A 504 11.36 26.00 -5.03
C ILE A 504 12.01 26.40 -6.36
N LYS A 505 11.94 25.55 -7.40
CA LYS A 505 12.55 25.82 -8.71
C LYS A 505 11.94 27.04 -9.40
N ASN A 506 10.63 27.24 -9.23
CA ASN A 506 9.89 28.34 -9.83
C ASN A 506 9.88 29.61 -8.99
N GLU A 507 10.64 29.65 -7.89
CA GLU A 507 10.72 30.79 -6.95
C GLU A 507 9.34 31.22 -6.41
N GLU A 508 8.42 30.24 -6.17
CA GLU A 508 7.07 30.51 -5.64
C GLU A 508 7.09 30.89 -4.14
N PHE A 509 8.17 30.57 -3.41
CA PHE A 509 8.37 30.98 -2.02
C PHE A 509 9.01 32.37 -1.98
N LEU A 510 8.19 33.34 -1.65
CA LEU A 510 8.58 34.75 -1.62
C LEU A 510 9.08 35.15 -0.24
N LEU A 511 10.11 35.96 -0.22
CA LEU A 511 10.61 36.60 0.99
C LEU A 511 9.79 37.85 1.30
N TYR A 512 9.16 37.85 2.47
CA TYR A 512 8.65 39.05 3.15
C TYR A 512 9.52 39.32 4.35
N VAL A 513 9.66 40.61 4.71
CA VAL A 513 10.43 40.99 5.90
C VAL A 513 9.54 41.79 6.81
N GLN A 514 9.45 41.37 8.09
CA GLN A 514 8.78 42.14 9.11
C GLN A 514 9.81 42.98 9.86
N PRO A 515 9.68 44.32 9.83
CA PRO A 515 10.61 45.22 10.53
C PRO A 515 10.54 45.05 12.05
N LYS A 516 11.72 45.12 12.71
CA LYS A 516 11.88 45.18 14.15
C LYS A 516 12.40 46.58 14.51
N TYR A 517 11.68 47.31 15.32
CA TYR A 517 11.98 48.67 15.72
C TYR A 517 12.53 48.73 17.14
N ASP A 518 13.52 49.57 17.36
CA ASP A 518 14.02 49.89 18.69
C ASP A 518 12.96 50.72 19.44
N LEU A 519 12.55 50.28 20.61
CA LEU A 519 11.44 50.85 21.38
C LEU A 519 11.71 52.32 21.79
N MET A 520 12.97 52.66 22.05
CA MET A 520 13.32 53.99 22.57
C MET A 520 13.57 55.00 21.44
N SER A 521 14.27 54.58 20.40
CA SER A 521 14.61 55.46 19.28
C SER A 521 13.60 55.41 18.13
N GLU A 522 12.70 54.44 18.15
CA GLU A 522 11.71 54.15 17.09
C GLU A 522 12.36 53.93 15.70
N LYS A 523 13.65 53.59 15.69
CA LYS A 523 14.37 53.32 14.44
C LYS A 523 14.36 51.85 14.09
N LEU A 524 14.34 51.58 12.80
CA LEU A 524 14.50 50.22 12.27
C LEU A 524 15.88 49.70 12.72
N SER A 525 15.87 48.56 13.41
CA SER A 525 17.09 47.96 14.00
C SER A 525 17.34 46.53 13.55
N ALA A 526 16.31 45.81 13.10
CA ALA A 526 16.39 44.45 12.53
C ALA A 526 15.16 44.15 11.68
N GLY A 527 15.12 42.97 11.07
CA GLY A 527 13.94 42.45 10.40
C GLY A 527 13.82 40.94 10.61
N GLU A 528 12.65 40.38 10.40
CA GLU A 528 12.44 38.93 10.33
C GLU A 528 12.01 38.50 8.94
N ALA A 529 12.69 37.48 8.42
CA ALA A 529 12.36 36.85 7.15
C ALA A 529 11.17 35.89 7.31
N LEU A 530 10.10 36.17 6.64
CA LEU A 530 8.88 35.40 6.66
C LEU A 530 8.56 34.88 5.26
N VAL A 531 8.41 33.58 5.12
CA VAL A 531 8.02 32.95 3.84
C VAL A 531 6.57 33.23 3.50
N ARG A 532 6.30 33.50 2.21
CA ARG A 532 4.95 33.53 1.63
C ARG A 532 4.96 32.68 0.37
N TRP A 533 4.04 31.74 0.28
CA TRP A 533 3.92 30.90 -0.91
C TRP A 533 2.92 31.51 -1.87
N GLN A 534 3.41 32.06 -2.98
CA GLN A 534 2.59 32.55 -4.07
C GLN A 534 2.68 31.58 -5.25
N THR A 535 1.57 30.99 -5.62
CA THR A 535 1.48 30.07 -6.74
C THR A 535 1.53 30.83 -8.08
N GLN A 536 1.80 30.12 -9.18
CA GLN A 536 1.95 30.74 -10.51
C GLN A 536 0.68 31.47 -11.00
N ASP A 537 -0.49 31.10 -10.50
CA ASP A 537 -1.76 31.79 -10.78
C ASP A 537 -1.95 33.07 -9.93
N GLY A 538 -0.97 33.41 -9.08
CA GLY A 538 -0.97 34.59 -8.23
C GLY A 538 -1.67 34.40 -6.87
N SER A 539 -2.23 33.25 -6.58
CA SER A 539 -2.87 32.99 -5.28
C SER A 539 -1.82 32.77 -4.18
N PHE A 540 -2.17 33.17 -2.94
CA PHE A 540 -1.32 32.96 -1.76
C PHE A 540 -1.81 31.78 -0.94
N ILE A 541 -0.88 30.90 -0.56
CA ILE A 541 -1.10 29.82 0.40
C ILE A 541 -0.59 30.31 1.77
N ASN A 542 -1.45 30.14 2.79
CA ASN A 542 -1.12 30.58 4.15
C ASN A 542 0.02 29.73 4.74
N PRO A 543 1.07 30.33 5.32
CA PRO A 543 2.14 29.61 6.04
C PRO A 543 1.63 28.61 7.07
N ALA A 544 0.59 28.94 7.81
CA ALA A 544 -0.05 28.03 8.77
C ALA A 544 -0.63 26.75 8.16
N GLU A 545 -0.85 26.71 6.83
CA GLU A 545 -1.34 25.53 6.13
C GLU A 545 -0.19 24.61 5.68
N PHE A 546 0.90 25.16 5.12
CA PHE A 546 1.96 24.35 4.51
C PHE A 546 3.16 24.09 5.41
N ILE A 547 3.52 25.00 6.33
CA ILE A 547 4.67 24.81 7.22
C ILE A 547 4.54 23.52 8.05
N PRO A 548 3.42 23.26 8.75
CA PRO A 548 3.27 22.02 9.51
C PRO A 548 3.37 20.75 8.64
N VAL A 549 2.92 20.84 7.37
CA VAL A 549 3.01 19.72 6.41
C VAL A 549 4.48 19.45 6.08
N PHE A 550 5.25 20.49 5.82
CA PHE A 550 6.67 20.36 5.48
C PHE A 550 7.51 19.91 6.69
N GLU A 551 7.18 20.36 7.89
CA GLU A 551 7.81 19.90 9.14
C GLU A 551 7.58 18.39 9.36
N ASN A 552 6.34 17.93 9.25
CA ASN A 552 5.99 16.52 9.44
C ASN A 552 6.62 15.58 8.39
N ASN A 553 6.94 16.09 7.21
CA ASN A 553 7.50 15.32 6.12
C ASN A 553 8.99 15.58 5.85
N GLY A 554 9.63 16.43 6.65
CA GLY A 554 11.07 16.72 6.58
C GLY A 554 11.51 17.67 5.46
N CYS A 555 10.57 18.18 4.63
CA CYS A 555 10.87 19.13 3.56
C CYS A 555 11.22 20.53 4.09
N ILE A 556 10.85 20.83 5.33
CA ILE A 556 11.03 22.14 5.95
C ILE A 556 12.52 22.56 5.98
N ALA A 557 13.46 21.64 6.20
CA ALA A 557 14.89 21.94 6.22
C ALA A 557 15.40 22.46 4.86
N GLN A 558 14.81 22.00 3.77
CA GLN A 558 15.13 22.48 2.43
C GLN A 558 14.55 23.88 2.20
N LEU A 559 13.35 24.16 2.75
CA LEU A 559 12.75 25.49 2.74
C LEU A 559 13.57 26.48 3.57
N ASP A 560 14.05 26.09 4.77
CA ASP A 560 14.92 26.91 5.61
C ASP A 560 16.18 27.33 4.84
N HIS A 561 16.82 26.36 4.17
CA HIS A 561 17.99 26.62 3.34
C HIS A 561 17.68 27.58 2.19
N TYR A 562 16.56 27.39 1.50
CA TYR A 562 16.12 28.27 0.40
C TYR A 562 15.86 29.69 0.90
N MET A 563 15.19 29.83 2.05
CA MET A 563 14.93 31.14 2.64
C MET A 563 16.21 31.85 3.08
N LEU A 564 17.14 31.13 3.70
CA LEU A 564 18.44 31.68 4.07
C LEU A 564 19.22 32.15 2.84
N ASP A 565 19.26 31.35 1.77
CA ASP A 565 19.88 31.72 0.50
C ASP A 565 19.26 33.01 -0.08
N THR A 566 17.93 33.07 -0.08
CA THR A 566 17.17 34.22 -0.57
C THR A 566 17.46 35.48 0.26
N VAL A 567 17.51 35.36 1.59
CA VAL A 567 17.88 36.48 2.47
C VAL A 567 19.31 36.95 2.20
N CYS A 568 20.27 36.02 2.08
CA CYS A 568 21.63 36.36 1.77
C CYS A 568 21.74 37.09 0.42
N LYS A 569 21.06 36.61 -0.60
CA LYS A 569 21.00 37.24 -1.92
C LYS A 569 20.43 38.65 -1.83
N LYS A 570 19.38 38.88 -1.06
CA LYS A 570 18.75 40.21 -0.89
C LYS A 570 19.62 41.15 -0.06
N GLN A 571 20.17 40.68 1.06
CA GLN A 571 21.09 41.48 1.87
C GLN A 571 22.32 41.94 1.05
N ARG A 572 22.87 41.07 0.19
CA ARG A 572 23.95 41.42 -0.71
C ARG A 572 23.53 42.48 -1.73
N GLN A 573 22.36 42.32 -2.36
CA GLN A 573 21.81 43.29 -3.30
C GLN A 573 21.61 44.68 -2.67
N TRP A 574 21.07 44.77 -1.46
CA TRP A 574 20.86 46.02 -0.75
C TRP A 574 22.18 46.69 -0.39
N LEU A 575 23.19 45.92 0.06
CA LEU A 575 24.54 46.44 0.29
C LEU A 575 25.17 46.98 -0.99
N ASP A 576 25.02 46.28 -2.12
CA ASP A 576 25.58 46.72 -3.41
C ASP A 576 24.91 48.00 -3.93
N MET A 577 23.64 48.22 -3.54
CA MET A 577 22.92 49.49 -3.79
C MET A 577 23.32 50.61 -2.82
N GLY A 578 24.19 50.32 -1.83
CA GLY A 578 24.64 51.32 -0.83
C GLY A 578 23.61 51.61 0.25
N LEU A 579 22.60 50.73 0.43
CA LEU A 579 21.56 50.92 1.44
C LEU A 579 22.08 50.57 2.85
N LYS A 580 21.48 51.20 3.86
CA LYS A 580 21.81 50.92 5.27
C LYS A 580 21.11 49.68 5.77
N VAL A 581 21.69 48.51 5.47
CA VAL A 581 21.12 47.24 5.88
C VAL A 581 21.16 47.02 7.40
N VAL A 582 20.18 46.34 7.92
CA VAL A 582 20.09 45.87 9.31
C VAL A 582 20.09 44.34 9.32
N PRO A 583 20.37 43.69 10.46
CA PRO A 583 20.28 42.24 10.59
C PRO A 583 18.88 41.73 10.22
N VAL A 584 18.83 40.62 9.49
CA VAL A 584 17.58 39.92 9.18
C VAL A 584 17.65 38.53 9.78
N SER A 585 16.65 38.19 10.57
CA SER A 585 16.53 36.85 11.16
C SER A 585 15.89 35.89 10.21
N VAL A 586 16.33 34.62 10.25
CA VAL A 586 15.83 33.51 9.45
C VAL A 586 15.46 32.34 10.37
N ASN A 587 14.29 31.82 10.22
CA ASN A 587 13.81 30.69 10.97
C ASN A 587 14.56 29.41 10.60
N LEU A 588 14.98 28.64 11.60
CA LEU A 588 15.54 27.30 11.45
C LEU A 588 14.63 26.28 12.14
N SER A 589 14.06 25.42 11.34
CA SER A 589 13.20 24.35 11.83
C SER A 589 13.99 23.29 12.63
N ARG A 590 13.28 22.59 13.49
CA ARG A 590 13.85 21.45 14.23
C ARG A 590 14.50 20.40 13.32
N ALA A 591 13.94 20.17 12.15
CA ALA A 591 14.45 19.21 11.18
C ALA A 591 15.86 19.58 10.69
N SER A 592 16.18 20.86 10.55
CA SER A 592 17.48 21.37 10.10
C SER A 592 18.61 20.94 11.04
N PHE A 593 18.35 20.85 12.36
CA PHE A 593 19.36 20.42 13.35
C PHE A 593 19.71 18.92 13.30
N SER A 594 19.03 18.12 12.46
CA SER A 594 19.43 16.74 12.19
C SER A 594 20.71 16.65 11.35
N ASP A 595 21.06 17.71 10.62
CA ASP A 595 22.30 17.81 9.85
C ASP A 595 23.47 18.23 10.77
N LYS A 596 24.41 17.31 11.01
CA LYS A 596 25.64 17.58 11.78
C LYS A 596 26.53 18.67 11.16
N LEU A 597 26.36 18.96 9.89
CA LEU A 597 27.12 19.97 9.13
C LEU A 597 26.36 21.29 9.01
N LEU A 598 25.19 21.45 9.59
CA LEU A 598 24.32 22.61 9.47
C LEU A 598 25.11 23.93 9.68
N ALA A 599 25.80 24.07 10.80
CA ALA A 599 26.57 25.32 11.08
C ALA A 599 27.62 25.62 10.00
N LYS A 600 28.29 24.60 9.47
CA LYS A 600 29.28 24.76 8.41
C LYS A 600 28.66 25.11 7.06
N ASN A 601 27.48 24.51 6.77
CA ASN A 601 26.74 24.79 5.55
C ASN A 601 26.20 26.22 5.55
N ILE A 602 25.65 26.69 6.68
CA ILE A 602 25.20 28.07 6.86
C ILE A 602 26.39 29.03 6.67
N LEU A 603 27.53 28.78 7.34
CA LEU A 603 28.74 29.62 7.19
C LEU A 603 29.15 29.75 5.72
N ARG A 604 29.29 28.61 5.02
CA ARG A 604 29.68 28.60 3.60
C ARG A 604 28.70 29.39 2.72
N LEU A 605 27.41 29.24 2.99
CA LEU A 605 26.38 29.94 2.23
C LEU A 605 26.53 31.47 2.42
N VAL A 606 26.60 31.96 3.65
CA VAL A 606 26.70 33.39 3.95
C VAL A 606 28.03 33.98 3.42
N ASP A 607 29.14 33.24 3.58
CA ASP A 607 30.45 33.61 3.03
C ASP A 607 30.45 33.72 1.50
N SER A 608 29.68 32.84 0.81
CA SER A 608 29.57 32.89 -0.65
C SER A 608 28.98 34.19 -1.17
N TYR A 609 28.12 34.85 -0.38
CA TYR A 609 27.55 36.18 -0.65
C TYR A 609 28.44 37.32 -0.11
N ARG A 610 29.57 37.02 0.53
CA ARG A 610 30.46 38.01 1.15
C ARG A 610 29.73 38.95 2.10
N LEU A 611 28.84 38.37 2.92
CA LEU A 611 28.10 39.09 3.94
C LEU A 611 28.85 39.02 5.28
N SER A 612 28.72 40.08 6.07
CA SER A 612 29.12 40.04 7.48
C SER A 612 28.11 39.19 8.24
N HIS A 613 28.57 38.23 9.04
CA HIS A 613 27.74 37.24 9.72
C HIS A 613 26.72 37.89 10.69
N ASN A 614 27.04 39.07 11.23
CA ASN A 614 26.13 39.85 12.09
C ASN A 614 24.91 40.42 11.35
N LEU A 615 24.84 40.33 10.02
CA LEU A 615 23.69 40.72 9.22
C LEU A 615 22.66 39.59 9.11
N ILE A 616 23.01 38.41 9.56
CA ILE A 616 22.13 37.25 9.58
C ILE A 616 21.92 36.80 11.03
N GLU A 617 20.67 36.80 11.47
CA GLU A 617 20.24 36.24 12.74
C GLU A 617 19.57 34.90 12.47
N LEU A 618 19.76 33.92 13.33
CA LEU A 618 19.18 32.57 13.16
C LEU A 618 18.19 32.33 14.30
N GLU A 619 16.93 32.12 13.95
CA GLU A 619 15.85 31.90 14.92
C GLU A 619 15.60 30.43 15.14
N VAL A 620 15.52 29.99 16.38
CA VAL A 620 15.30 28.61 16.79
C VAL A 620 14.10 28.57 17.73
N THR A 621 13.10 27.72 17.42
CA THR A 621 11.94 27.57 18.30
C THR A 621 12.31 26.86 19.60
N GLU A 622 11.61 27.19 20.70
CA GLU A 622 11.78 26.52 22.00
C GLU A 622 11.61 25.00 21.90
N SER A 623 10.69 24.55 21.08
CA SER A 623 10.38 23.11 20.89
C SER A 623 11.55 22.30 20.31
N ALA A 624 12.46 22.94 19.57
CA ALA A 624 13.65 22.29 19.01
C ALA A 624 14.61 21.78 20.10
N PHE A 625 14.54 22.34 21.31
CA PHE A 625 15.40 21.97 22.43
C PHE A 625 15.13 20.59 23.02
N PHE A 626 13.91 20.05 22.90
CA PHE A 626 13.52 18.84 23.60
C PHE A 626 13.98 17.53 22.97
N ASP A 627 14.24 17.48 21.68
CA ASP A 627 14.50 16.21 20.97
C ASP A 627 15.96 15.77 20.93
N ASN A 628 16.88 16.70 20.70
CA ASN A 628 18.33 16.40 20.63
C ASN A 628 19.16 17.54 21.20
N LYS A 629 18.96 17.78 22.48
CA LYS A 629 19.53 18.91 23.23
C LYS A 629 21.04 19.10 22.99
N SER A 630 21.83 18.04 23.04
CA SER A 630 23.30 18.15 22.93
C SER A 630 23.73 18.59 21.53
N LEU A 631 23.08 18.10 20.48
CA LEU A 631 23.39 18.48 19.10
C LEU A 631 22.96 19.92 18.81
N LEU A 632 21.82 20.34 19.33
CA LEU A 632 21.33 21.70 19.21
C LEU A 632 22.31 22.68 19.86
N ILE A 633 22.70 22.45 21.13
CA ILE A 633 23.64 23.32 21.87
C ILE A 633 24.99 23.43 21.13
N ASP A 634 25.54 22.30 20.69
CA ASP A 634 26.81 22.25 19.93
C ASP A 634 26.71 23.05 18.63
N THR A 635 25.62 22.91 17.92
CA THR A 635 25.38 23.61 16.64
C THR A 635 25.21 25.11 16.86
N VAL A 636 24.42 25.54 17.83
CA VAL A 636 24.22 26.94 18.20
C VAL A 636 25.54 27.57 18.65
N GLN A 637 26.33 26.87 19.49
CA GLN A 637 27.63 27.34 19.90
C GLN A 637 28.60 27.56 18.73
N LYS A 638 28.59 26.65 17.74
CA LYS A 638 29.39 26.81 16.51
C LYS A 638 28.96 28.01 15.70
N LEU A 639 27.64 28.20 15.53
CA LEU A 639 27.09 29.36 14.80
C LEU A 639 27.52 30.68 15.46
N ARG A 640 27.40 30.76 16.79
CA ARG A 640 27.88 31.94 17.52
C ARG A 640 29.39 32.16 17.38
N ASN A 641 30.19 31.11 17.43
CA ASN A 641 31.64 31.19 17.23
C ASN A 641 32.01 31.66 15.81
N TYR A 642 31.14 31.41 14.83
CA TYR A 642 31.28 31.97 13.48
C TYR A 642 30.84 33.45 13.37
N GLY A 643 30.22 33.99 14.42
CA GLY A 643 29.81 35.40 14.48
C GLY A 643 28.35 35.64 14.11
N PHE A 644 27.53 34.60 14.01
CA PHE A 644 26.07 34.71 13.86
C PHE A 644 25.43 35.03 15.21
N SER A 645 24.37 35.85 15.19
CA SER A 645 23.48 36.00 16.32
C SER A 645 22.42 34.88 16.27
N VAL A 646 22.12 34.29 17.42
CA VAL A 646 21.10 33.27 17.53
C VAL A 646 20.02 33.71 18.49
N SER A 647 18.75 33.62 18.07
CA SER A 647 17.58 33.95 18.87
C SER A 647 16.74 32.71 19.19
N ILE A 648 16.11 32.73 20.35
CA ILE A 648 15.03 31.77 20.69
C ILE A 648 13.69 32.41 20.41
N ASP A 649 12.85 31.70 19.67
CA ASP A 649 11.52 32.13 19.26
C ASP A 649 10.41 31.56 20.12
N ASP A 650 9.25 32.23 20.13
CA ASP A 650 8.04 31.83 20.86
C ASP A 650 8.26 31.58 22.37
N PHE A 651 9.18 32.31 22.99
CA PHE A 651 9.48 32.07 24.41
C PHE A 651 8.25 32.32 25.29
N GLY A 652 7.83 31.24 25.96
CA GLY A 652 6.70 31.26 26.89
C GLY A 652 5.38 30.79 26.31
N ALA A 653 5.30 30.49 25.03
CA ALA A 653 4.10 29.91 24.42
C ALA A 653 3.90 28.40 24.78
N GLY A 654 4.96 27.74 25.29
CA GLY A 654 4.97 26.30 25.58
C GLY A 654 5.40 25.93 27.00
N TYR A 655 6.07 24.78 27.14
CA TYR A 655 6.64 24.27 28.39
C TYR A 655 7.98 24.97 28.75
N SER A 656 8.03 26.30 28.69
CA SER A 656 9.23 27.08 28.96
C SER A 656 9.82 26.74 30.32
N SER A 657 10.95 26.04 30.32
CA SER A 657 11.74 25.93 31.54
C SER A 657 12.81 27.01 31.54
N LEU A 658 12.91 27.75 32.63
CA LEU A 658 14.05 28.66 32.89
C LEU A 658 15.41 27.96 32.74
N ASN A 659 15.41 26.61 32.80
CA ASN A 659 16.59 25.79 32.52
C ASN A 659 17.04 25.87 31.05
N SER A 660 16.13 26.07 30.09
CA SER A 660 16.48 26.22 28.69
C SER A 660 17.31 27.51 28.46
N LEU A 661 16.95 28.62 29.09
CA LEU A 661 17.72 29.85 29.01
C LEU A 661 19.12 29.74 29.64
N LYS A 662 19.27 28.93 30.70
CA LYS A 662 20.57 28.72 31.33
C LYS A 662 21.54 27.93 30.44
N GLU A 663 21.03 27.02 29.64
CA GLU A 663 21.84 26.05 28.93
C GLU A 663 22.07 26.40 27.45
N LEU A 664 21.13 27.13 26.84
CA LEU A 664 21.28 27.55 25.45
C LEU A 664 22.18 28.76 25.30
N PRO A 665 23.23 28.67 24.49
CA PRO A 665 24.12 29.82 24.22
C PRO A 665 23.46 30.71 23.15
N ILE A 666 22.44 31.48 23.52
CA ILE A 666 21.72 32.42 22.65
C ILE A 666 22.12 33.85 22.91
N ASP A 667 21.79 34.75 21.98
CA ASP A 667 22.05 36.18 22.05
C ASP A 667 20.79 37.01 22.23
N ILE A 668 19.65 36.48 21.77
CA ILE A 668 18.38 37.19 21.68
C ILE A 668 17.26 36.31 22.16
N ILE A 669 16.30 36.89 22.86
CA ILE A 669 15.02 36.21 23.25
C ILE A 669 13.86 36.99 22.65
N LYS A 670 12.99 36.25 21.92
CA LYS A 670 11.73 36.76 21.39
C LYS A 670 10.61 36.36 22.33
N ILE A 671 9.92 37.30 22.94
CA ILE A 671 8.84 37.07 23.90
C ILE A 671 7.52 37.07 23.14
N ASP A 672 6.80 35.97 23.19
CA ASP A 672 5.53 35.75 22.49
C ASP A 672 4.44 36.77 22.93
N GLY A 673 3.63 37.19 21.96
CA GLY A 673 2.53 38.14 22.16
C GLY A 673 1.51 37.77 23.24
N GLY A 674 1.41 36.47 23.59
CA GLY A 674 0.59 35.99 24.67
C GLY A 674 0.90 36.63 26.02
N PHE A 675 2.18 37.00 26.24
CA PHE A 675 2.58 37.69 27.48
C PHE A 675 2.03 39.10 27.58
N PHE A 676 1.72 39.75 26.47
CA PHE A 676 1.31 41.13 26.42
C PHE A 676 -0.20 41.34 26.33
N ARG A 677 -0.97 40.28 26.03
CA ARG A 677 -2.45 40.39 25.84
C ARG A 677 -3.23 40.95 27.03
N ASP A 678 -2.77 40.62 28.23
CA ASP A 678 -3.50 40.97 29.47
C ASP A 678 -2.99 42.25 30.14
N ILE A 679 -2.04 42.98 29.53
CA ILE A 679 -1.49 44.23 30.08
C ILE A 679 -2.56 45.30 30.24
N SER A 680 -3.71 45.21 29.55
CA SER A 680 -4.85 46.15 29.62
C SER A 680 -6.08 45.58 30.29
N ASN A 681 -6.05 44.36 30.88
CA ASN A 681 -7.19 43.66 31.45
C ASN A 681 -7.21 43.62 33.02
N LYS A 682 -8.24 43.01 33.61
CA LYS A 682 -8.46 42.92 35.08
C LYS A 682 -7.39 42.18 35.89
N ASP A 683 -6.49 41.41 35.25
CA ASP A 683 -5.36 40.71 35.89
C ASP A 683 -4.00 41.38 35.57
N VAL A 684 -4.01 42.69 35.34
CA VAL A 684 -2.85 43.51 34.92
C VAL A 684 -1.62 43.35 35.83
N GLU A 685 -1.81 43.26 37.16
CA GLU A 685 -0.68 43.15 38.10
C GLU A 685 0.17 41.90 37.90
N LYS A 686 -0.46 40.73 37.73
CA LYS A 686 0.29 39.49 37.57
C LYS A 686 1.00 39.42 36.22
N SER A 687 0.33 39.83 35.14
CA SER A 687 0.92 39.85 33.79
C SER A 687 2.08 40.82 33.74
N ASN A 688 1.95 42.01 34.27
CA ASN A 688 3.02 43.01 34.38
C ASN A 688 4.23 42.48 35.16
N ILE A 689 4.00 41.78 36.30
CA ILE A 689 5.05 41.18 37.11
C ILE A 689 5.82 40.14 36.30
N ILE A 690 5.11 39.30 35.53
CA ILE A 690 5.71 38.24 34.71
C ILE A 690 6.53 38.88 33.60
N VAL A 691 5.98 39.81 32.84
CA VAL A 691 6.65 40.51 31.73
C VAL A 691 7.91 41.22 32.24
N TYR A 692 7.75 42.01 33.33
CA TYR A 692 8.88 42.72 33.93
C TYR A 692 10.01 41.78 34.35
N ASN A 693 9.71 40.71 35.08
CA ASN A 693 10.74 39.77 35.52
C ASN A 693 11.36 38.97 34.38
N THR A 694 10.59 38.67 33.34
CA THR A 694 11.13 37.99 32.14
C THR A 694 12.13 38.90 31.40
N ILE A 695 11.76 40.16 31.18
CA ILE A 695 12.66 41.16 30.53
C ILE A 695 13.89 41.41 31.36
N ARG A 696 13.69 41.59 32.69
CA ARG A 696 14.79 41.79 33.65
C ARG A 696 15.76 40.58 33.60
N LEU A 697 15.23 39.36 33.67
CA LEU A 697 16.04 38.14 33.62
C LEU A 697 16.86 38.09 32.32
N ALA A 698 16.21 38.34 31.17
CA ALA A 698 16.90 38.38 29.89
C ALA A 698 18.05 39.40 29.90
N ASN A 699 17.82 40.61 30.44
CA ASN A 699 18.85 41.64 30.57
C ASN A 699 19.99 41.21 31.51
N GLU A 700 19.69 40.62 32.67
CA GLU A 700 20.70 40.10 33.60
C GLU A 700 21.56 38.99 32.98
N LEU A 701 21.00 38.24 32.02
CA LEU A 701 21.69 37.24 31.21
C LEU A 701 22.39 37.82 29.99
N ASN A 702 22.40 39.15 29.81
CA ASN A 702 22.94 39.89 28.65
C ASN A 702 22.30 39.46 27.31
N LEU A 703 21.04 39.09 27.32
CA LEU A 703 20.26 38.77 26.13
C LEU A 703 19.54 40.02 25.63
N LYS A 704 19.53 40.23 24.31
CA LYS A 704 18.64 41.22 23.69
C LYS A 704 17.20 40.70 23.73
N VAL A 705 16.25 41.60 23.89
CA VAL A 705 14.85 41.27 23.97
C VAL A 705 14.11 41.78 22.73
N VAL A 706 13.36 40.92 22.09
CA VAL A 706 12.36 41.26 21.08
C VAL A 706 10.99 40.98 21.67
N ALA A 707 10.10 41.97 21.71
CA ALA A 707 8.72 41.81 22.11
C ALA A 707 7.84 41.69 20.86
N GLU A 708 7.15 40.57 20.75
CA GLU A 708 6.27 40.26 19.62
C GLU A 708 4.82 40.53 19.94
N GLY A 709 3.98 40.75 18.91
CA GLY A 709 2.53 40.86 19.05
C GLY A 709 2.08 41.98 20.00
N VAL A 710 2.85 43.01 20.16
CA VAL A 710 2.49 44.23 20.89
C VAL A 710 1.60 45.07 19.98
N GLU A 711 0.30 45.19 20.31
CA GLU A 711 -0.70 45.75 19.39
C GLU A 711 -1.24 47.10 19.77
N THR A 712 -1.05 47.51 21.05
CA THR A 712 -1.64 48.77 21.56
C THR A 712 -0.59 49.79 22.08
N SER A 713 -0.96 51.07 22.05
CA SER A 713 -0.15 52.14 22.60
C SER A 713 0.17 51.95 24.07
N GLU A 714 -0.81 51.46 24.87
CA GLU A 714 -0.63 51.20 26.30
C GLU A 714 0.44 50.13 26.56
N GLN A 715 0.50 49.09 25.72
CA GLN A 715 1.54 48.06 25.80
C GLN A 715 2.91 48.66 25.48
N ILE A 716 3.00 49.51 24.48
CA ILE A 716 4.24 50.22 24.08
C ILE A 716 4.70 51.13 25.24
N GLU A 717 3.80 51.93 25.79
CA GLU A 717 4.14 52.85 26.92
C GLU A 717 4.58 52.06 28.17
N TYR A 718 3.93 50.96 28.46
CA TYR A 718 4.35 50.08 29.55
C TYR A 718 5.74 49.53 29.32
N LEU A 719 6.05 48.95 28.17
CA LEU A 719 7.39 48.43 27.83
C LEU A 719 8.44 49.54 27.87
N ARG A 720 8.11 50.76 27.39
CA ARG A 720 9.00 51.94 27.46
C ARG A 720 9.28 52.38 28.90
N SER A 721 8.28 52.27 29.77
CA SER A 721 8.43 52.61 31.21
C SER A 721 9.39 51.67 31.94
N LEU A 722 9.65 50.48 31.44
CA LEU A 722 10.60 49.54 32.04
C LEU A 722 12.04 49.96 31.90
N GLY A 723 12.37 50.86 30.92
CA GLY A 723 13.70 51.42 30.73
C GLY A 723 14.75 50.46 30.15
N TYR A 724 14.34 49.32 29.62
CA TYR A 724 15.22 48.33 28.97
C TYR A 724 15.32 48.58 27.46
N ASN A 725 16.42 48.11 26.88
CA ASN A 725 16.57 48.14 25.44
C ASN A 725 15.83 46.94 24.81
N ILE A 726 14.67 47.22 24.20
CA ILE A 726 13.74 46.22 23.67
C ILE A 726 13.49 46.55 22.19
N LEU A 727 13.56 45.53 21.33
CA LEU A 727 13.08 45.63 19.97
C LEU A 727 11.59 45.24 19.95
N ILE A 728 10.80 45.95 19.16
CA ILE A 728 9.37 45.64 18.97
C ILE A 728 9.14 45.10 17.57
N GLN A 729 8.52 43.96 17.49
CA GLN A 729 8.05 43.37 16.25
C GLN A 729 6.51 43.18 16.35
N SER A 730 5.78 44.05 15.70
CA SER A 730 4.32 44.05 15.83
C SER A 730 3.62 44.73 14.68
N TYR A 731 2.34 44.40 14.51
CA TYR A 731 1.48 45.07 13.53
C TYR A 731 1.15 46.53 13.88
N TYR A 732 1.45 46.94 15.10
CA TYR A 732 1.36 48.33 15.51
C TYR A 732 2.33 49.22 14.71
N TYR A 733 3.55 48.77 14.48
CA TYR A 733 4.53 49.48 13.67
C TYR A 733 4.48 49.08 12.20
N SER A 734 4.51 47.79 11.89
CA SER A 734 4.50 47.29 10.51
C SER A 734 4.09 45.84 10.43
N LYS A 735 3.30 45.51 9.40
CA LYS A 735 3.07 44.14 8.97
C LYS A 735 4.31 43.65 8.22
N PRO A 736 4.42 42.30 7.98
CA PRO A 736 5.40 41.77 7.03
C PRO A 736 5.27 42.43 5.66
N LEU A 737 6.33 42.97 5.14
CA LEU A 737 6.41 43.71 3.89
C LEU A 737 7.06 42.87 2.79
N PRO A 738 6.61 42.99 1.53
CA PRO A 738 7.37 42.49 0.40
C PRO A 738 8.75 43.15 0.34
N CYS A 739 9.75 42.46 -0.23
CA CYS A 739 11.12 42.95 -0.29
C CYS A 739 11.27 44.39 -0.87
N LEU A 740 10.44 44.78 -1.81
CA LEU A 740 10.47 46.12 -2.41
C LEU A 740 10.04 47.19 -1.42
N GLU A 741 8.94 46.98 -0.71
CA GLU A 741 8.47 47.93 0.32
C GLU A 741 9.42 47.97 1.53
N TYR A 742 9.99 46.83 1.93
CA TYR A 742 11.00 46.81 2.99
C TYR A 742 12.28 47.56 2.58
N GLN A 743 12.66 47.48 1.30
CA GLN A 743 13.80 48.21 0.77
C GLN A 743 13.66 49.73 0.91
N GLU A 744 12.44 50.27 0.81
CA GLU A 744 12.16 51.69 1.02
C GLU A 744 12.42 52.14 2.48
N LEU A 745 12.28 51.23 3.45
CA LEU A 745 12.56 51.53 4.85
C LEU A 745 14.06 51.57 5.19
N ILE A 746 14.93 50.97 4.39
CA ILE A 746 16.37 50.90 4.59
C ILE A 746 17.13 51.90 3.68
N GLN A 747 16.41 52.68 2.86
CA GLN A 747 16.96 53.79 2.10
C GLN A 747 17.32 54.95 3.03
#